data_73d1fdceb2f5d59036edf05b2037306f
#
_entry.id   73d1fdceb2f5d59036edf05b2037306f
#
_cell.length_a   1.000
_cell.length_b   1.000
_cell.length_c   1.000
_cell.angle_alpha   90.00
_cell.angle_beta   90.00
_cell.angle_gamma   90.00
#
_symmetry.space_group_name_H-M   'P 1'
#
loop_
_entity.id
_entity.type
_entity.pdbx_description
1 polymer ?
#
loop_
_entity_poly.entity_id
_entity_poly.type
_entity_poly.pdbx_seq_one_letter_code
_entity_poly.pdbx_strand_id
1 'polypeptide(L)'
;MKKIVILFILLISALTSIKAQSAITGTVVDSLSGAPLAKATVMLLRDGRTIHFVRTDDRGRFSIDVQQHTGDMFQVTFMGYAKHRQPVDNDNTIRLTRQAFQLKEVKVQGPPVTMRRDTIVYDLTKFTTNRDNNLKDVLKKLPGVDVEKDGQIKYKGQAISRFTVEGLDLSKGQYNKLTDNIRAKDVKKAEVVEHDQPIKALRNRVFTDDIGMNIELKDSARDQLFVTLRPYLLADDPTHVGGDAVGMQIGKKRQMETTVQYDRSGRDLNNQFSLFYNAYDFAPTATMPQWHSAPSLQSPFDAEQLRMNTSQAYSIDHLTKDKDDAENSFSASYSRNVIRQHTQNVSQFFLGGQSLTQTTEDRQIILRQDAFSIDYNHHINADSHYGDFVVNGDASRNDGITDYTGGLSQKITTPDMNLAAAINQTYTLGRNIIAWKSTADYHHSKGKFDLTSQSDSTSATANSYSDELVNNLWHTAHSLSWNRQYGRWHADNGLRFEVEDLNVAHENNVLLQGTLSPTWYYNDDDWRISFDPGLTLKRFTHQGATLLLPHGSIFINRNYGNRSNWSFSINYNESTSAWNDIAVSHRQIDYRTWIEAPDFVPRSRTLLSLFEYNYKRPIYQFFSNFKIYGSRLWNTAAMDMVITDGKYSYTWIHHNSLSDNVNASVYMSKGWSAIHLKTNLALSGNYSKGQQYSAGDIIDYQYLAYTISPELIFAPSWMEIDYHGNFSFDRSKAGDDWTKTLANWTQRLTIISTIRNVDLSLSGVLYHNEIQDSPSANTLLADAKVTWRMKKVRFSVALRNLFNKKTYEETTYSGVGIFTNRYWLRPRELMVKVQFSL
;
A
#
# COMPACT_ATOMS: atom_id res chain seq x y z
N MET A 1 72.80 -59.00 12.09
CA MET A 1 72.48 -58.02 11.10
C MET A 1 72.53 -58.55 9.64
N LYS A 2 73.44 -59.35 9.14
CA LYS A 2 73.55 -59.93 7.79
C LYS A 2 72.35 -60.76 7.38
N LYS A 3 71.77 -61.60 8.30
CA LYS A 3 70.58 -62.46 7.95
C LYS A 3 69.25 -61.73 7.77
N ILE A 4 69.08 -60.50 8.37
CA ILE A 4 67.89 -59.66 8.27
C ILE A 4 67.90 -58.86 6.94
N VAL A 5 69.10 -58.45 6.50
CA VAL A 5 69.25 -57.75 5.21
C VAL A 5 68.97 -58.66 4.01
N ILE A 6 69.31 -59.95 4.12
CA ILE A 6 69.03 -60.99 3.04
C ILE A 6 67.52 -61.31 3.00
N LEU A 7 66.84 -61.34 4.17
CA LEU A 7 65.43 -61.55 4.24
C LEU A 7 64.66 -60.36 3.68
N PHE A 8 65.17 -59.11 3.86
CA PHE A 8 64.60 -57.89 3.33
C PHE A 8 64.76 -57.76 1.80
N ILE A 9 65.90 -58.21 1.28
CA ILE A 9 66.15 -58.25 -0.17
C ILE A 9 65.28 -59.32 -0.87
N LEU A 10 65.09 -60.49 -0.21
CA LEU A 10 64.19 -61.54 -0.73
C LEU A 10 62.72 -61.15 -0.67
N LEU A 11 62.33 -60.30 0.34
CA LEU A 11 60.94 -59.75 0.44
C LEU A 11 60.70 -58.70 -0.64
N ILE A 12 61.69 -57.90 -1.03
CA ILE A 12 61.58 -56.89 -2.10
C ILE A 12 61.53 -57.50 -3.48
N SER A 13 62.20 -58.64 -3.72
CA SER A 13 62.15 -59.34 -4.96
C SER A 13 60.89 -60.14 -5.22
N ALA A 14 60.07 -60.37 -4.19
CA ALA A 14 58.76 -61.05 -4.29
C ALA A 14 57.59 -60.06 -4.65
N LEU A 15 57.85 -58.74 -4.66
CA LEU A 15 56.82 -57.77 -4.92
C LEU A 15 56.79 -57.20 -6.34
N THR A 16 57.62 -57.71 -7.30
CA THR A 16 57.56 -57.26 -8.66
C THR A 16 56.96 -58.33 -9.60
N SER A 17 55.75 -58.71 -9.27
CA SER A 17 54.90 -59.35 -10.27
C SER A 17 54.23 -58.25 -11.07
N ILE A 18 54.89 -57.68 -12.10
CA ILE A 18 54.29 -56.81 -13.07
C ILE A 18 53.35 -57.70 -13.85
N LYS A 19 52.05 -57.65 -13.53
CA LYS A 19 51.00 -58.10 -14.48
C LYS A 19 51.07 -57.18 -15.67
N ALA A 20 51.48 -57.68 -16.85
CA ALA A 20 51.28 -56.97 -18.08
C ALA A 20 49.80 -56.74 -18.27
N GLN A 21 49.36 -55.56 -17.96
CA GLN A 21 47.99 -55.11 -18.17
C GLN A 21 47.89 -54.88 -19.69
N SER A 22 47.07 -55.63 -20.40
CA SER A 22 46.85 -55.48 -21.84
C SER A 22 46.02 -54.19 -22.04
N ALA A 23 46.66 -53.14 -22.52
CA ALA A 23 46.00 -51.91 -22.88
C ALA A 23 45.16 -52.09 -24.13
N ILE A 24 43.92 -51.70 -24.09
CA ILE A 24 43.02 -51.64 -25.26
C ILE A 24 43.36 -50.36 -26.03
N THR A 25 43.89 -50.56 -27.26
CA THR A 25 44.27 -49.43 -28.14
C THR A 25 43.38 -49.34 -29.36
N GLY A 26 43.27 -48.11 -29.93
CA GLY A 26 42.50 -47.90 -31.15
C GLY A 26 42.71 -46.54 -31.76
N THR A 27 42.05 -46.28 -32.89
CA THR A 27 42.10 -44.99 -33.57
C THR A 27 40.70 -44.46 -33.87
N VAL A 28 40.50 -43.15 -33.82
CA VAL A 28 39.24 -42.49 -34.20
C VAL A 28 39.49 -41.63 -35.44
N VAL A 29 38.70 -41.86 -36.48
CA VAL A 29 38.88 -41.20 -37.80
C VAL A 29 37.55 -40.69 -38.35
N ASP A 30 37.60 -39.69 -39.18
CA ASP A 30 36.47 -39.21 -39.99
C ASP A 30 36.07 -40.28 -41.01
N SER A 31 34.80 -40.66 -41.07
CA SER A 31 34.32 -41.75 -41.93
C SER A 31 34.43 -41.47 -43.41
N LEU A 32 34.45 -40.25 -43.88
CA LEU A 32 34.52 -39.85 -45.28
C LEU A 32 35.96 -39.60 -45.73
N SER A 33 36.73 -38.83 -44.93
CA SER A 33 38.09 -38.41 -45.32
C SER A 33 39.18 -39.33 -44.79
N GLY A 34 38.87 -40.20 -43.82
CA GLY A 34 39.86 -41.04 -43.16
C GLY A 34 40.80 -40.24 -42.23
N ALA A 35 40.63 -38.93 -42.10
CA ALA A 35 41.51 -38.11 -41.30
C ALA A 35 41.39 -38.43 -39.81
N PRO A 36 42.51 -38.44 -39.05
CA PRO A 36 42.47 -38.73 -37.63
C PRO A 36 41.75 -37.62 -36.85
N LEU A 37 40.93 -37.98 -35.87
CA LEU A 37 40.19 -37.06 -35.02
C LEU A 37 40.87 -36.89 -33.64
N ALA A 38 41.66 -35.83 -33.51
CA ALA A 38 42.34 -35.51 -32.27
C ALA A 38 41.35 -35.00 -31.22
N LYS A 39 41.60 -35.37 -29.95
CA LYS A 39 40.79 -34.95 -28.78
C LYS A 39 39.34 -35.49 -28.80
N ALA A 40 39.01 -36.49 -29.59
CA ALA A 40 37.74 -37.19 -29.49
C ALA A 40 37.66 -37.94 -28.16
N THR A 41 36.51 -37.94 -27.51
CA THR A 41 36.32 -38.60 -26.22
C THR A 41 35.87 -40.03 -26.46
N VAL A 42 36.68 -41.01 -26.05
CA VAL A 42 36.42 -42.44 -26.15
C VAL A 42 36.07 -42.97 -24.76
N MET A 43 34.88 -43.48 -24.59
CA MET A 43 34.38 -44.08 -23.34
C MET A 43 34.28 -45.57 -23.52
N LEU A 44 34.81 -46.33 -22.57
CA LEU A 44 34.61 -47.79 -22.48
C LEU A 44 33.42 -48.08 -21.61
N LEU A 45 32.45 -48.77 -22.19
CA LEU A 45 31.21 -49.17 -21.53
C LEU A 45 31.22 -50.65 -21.23
N ARG A 46 30.84 -51.02 -20.01
CA ARG A 46 30.54 -52.38 -19.56
C ARG A 46 29.13 -52.39 -18.96
N ASP A 47 28.30 -53.29 -19.42
CA ASP A 47 26.87 -53.34 -19.01
C ASP A 47 26.13 -51.99 -19.11
N GLY A 48 26.47 -51.21 -20.17
CA GLY A 48 25.90 -49.91 -20.42
C GLY A 48 26.43 -48.76 -19.53
N ARG A 49 27.33 -49.01 -18.59
CA ARG A 49 27.93 -48.02 -17.71
C ARG A 49 29.35 -47.68 -18.16
N THR A 50 29.72 -46.43 -18.13
CA THR A 50 31.08 -45.94 -18.43
C THR A 50 32.01 -46.38 -17.29
N ILE A 51 33.01 -47.23 -17.61
CA ILE A 51 34.03 -47.71 -16.68
C ILE A 51 35.34 -46.95 -16.82
N HIS A 52 35.63 -46.47 -18.04
CA HIS A 52 36.81 -45.62 -18.28
C HIS A 52 36.58 -44.70 -19.46
N PHE A 53 37.33 -43.59 -19.55
CA PHE A 53 37.34 -42.71 -20.70
C PHE A 53 38.73 -42.10 -20.94
N VAL A 54 39.04 -41.86 -22.19
CA VAL A 54 40.28 -41.20 -22.65
C VAL A 54 39.96 -40.24 -23.80
N ARG A 55 40.90 -39.36 -24.11
CA ARG A 55 40.87 -38.53 -25.33
C ARG A 55 41.91 -38.99 -26.29
N THR A 56 41.60 -38.97 -27.61
CA THR A 56 42.55 -39.30 -28.67
C THR A 56 43.68 -38.27 -28.73
N ASP A 57 44.88 -38.73 -29.11
CA ASP A 57 46.06 -37.92 -29.36
C ASP A 57 45.92 -37.17 -30.71
N ASP A 58 46.94 -36.39 -31.10
CA ASP A 58 46.94 -35.61 -32.35
C ASP A 58 46.89 -36.51 -33.63
N ARG A 59 47.14 -37.80 -33.51
CA ARG A 59 47.01 -38.77 -34.60
C ARG A 59 45.74 -39.59 -34.47
N GLY A 60 44.78 -39.16 -33.63
CA GLY A 60 43.51 -39.83 -33.42
C GLY A 60 43.61 -41.16 -32.64
N ARG A 61 44.73 -41.49 -32.02
CA ARG A 61 44.95 -42.72 -31.28
C ARG A 61 44.58 -42.59 -29.84
N PHE A 62 44.09 -43.67 -29.23
CA PHE A 62 43.79 -43.77 -27.82
C PHE A 62 44.33 -45.08 -27.23
N SER A 63 44.58 -45.07 -25.93
CA SER A 63 44.94 -46.25 -25.15
C SER A 63 44.20 -46.25 -23.83
N ILE A 64 43.52 -47.33 -23.51
CA ILE A 64 42.79 -47.51 -22.26
C ILE A 64 43.43 -48.68 -21.51
N ASP A 65 43.98 -48.42 -20.34
CA ASP A 65 44.70 -49.42 -19.53
C ASP A 65 43.70 -50.16 -18.62
N VAL A 66 42.87 -50.97 -19.25
CA VAL A 66 41.81 -51.79 -18.60
C VAL A 66 41.74 -53.15 -19.30
N GLN A 67 41.59 -54.21 -18.55
CA GLN A 67 41.38 -55.58 -19.09
C GLN A 67 40.07 -55.63 -19.84
N GLN A 68 40.12 -56.06 -21.09
CA GLN A 68 38.96 -56.29 -21.94
C GLN A 68 38.09 -57.45 -21.40
N HIS A 69 36.78 -57.26 -21.42
CA HIS A 69 35.79 -58.25 -21.10
C HIS A 69 34.85 -58.45 -22.26
N THR A 70 34.33 -59.68 -22.42
CA THR A 70 33.32 -60.00 -23.42
C THR A 70 32.08 -59.10 -23.19
N GLY A 71 31.67 -58.36 -24.22
CA GLY A 71 30.54 -57.45 -24.19
C GLY A 71 30.91 -55.97 -23.92
N ASP A 72 32.20 -55.65 -23.74
CA ASP A 72 32.68 -54.25 -23.65
C ASP A 72 32.39 -53.52 -24.98
N MET A 73 31.98 -52.29 -24.89
CA MET A 73 31.68 -51.42 -26.01
C MET A 73 32.38 -50.06 -25.90
N PHE A 74 32.86 -49.54 -27.04
CA PHE A 74 33.24 -48.17 -27.13
C PHE A 74 32.04 -47.25 -27.41
N GLN A 75 31.99 -46.14 -26.76
CA GLN A 75 31.14 -44.98 -27.11
C GLN A 75 32.05 -43.82 -27.39
N VAL A 76 32.01 -43.30 -28.60
CA VAL A 76 32.86 -42.16 -28.98
C VAL A 76 32.02 -40.97 -29.32
N THR A 77 32.47 -39.83 -28.81
CA THR A 77 31.84 -38.52 -29.06
C THR A 77 32.89 -37.51 -29.48
N PHE A 78 32.55 -36.73 -30.48
CA PHE A 78 33.38 -35.62 -30.97
C PHE A 78 32.49 -34.51 -31.50
N MET A 79 32.87 -33.29 -31.30
CA MET A 79 32.06 -32.11 -31.70
C MET A 79 31.90 -32.09 -33.23
N GLY A 80 30.66 -31.97 -33.72
CA GLY A 80 30.33 -32.02 -35.16
C GLY A 80 30.15 -33.41 -35.74
N TYR A 81 30.19 -34.44 -34.92
CA TYR A 81 30.02 -35.84 -35.34
C TYR A 81 28.91 -36.57 -34.58
N ALA A 82 28.26 -37.48 -35.19
CA ALA A 82 27.29 -38.35 -34.56
C ALA A 82 27.96 -39.25 -33.51
N LYS A 83 27.27 -39.41 -32.37
CA LYS A 83 27.69 -40.35 -31.34
C LYS A 83 27.73 -41.74 -31.90
N HIS A 84 28.89 -42.41 -31.81
CA HIS A 84 29.10 -43.76 -32.35
C HIS A 84 29.32 -44.78 -31.23
N ARG A 85 28.79 -45.98 -31.40
CA ARG A 85 29.00 -47.13 -30.52
C ARG A 85 29.43 -48.31 -31.33
N GLN A 86 30.46 -49.01 -30.88
CA GLN A 86 30.88 -50.28 -31.45
C GLN A 86 31.46 -51.22 -30.36
N PRO A 87 31.42 -52.57 -30.55
CA PRO A 87 32.10 -53.51 -29.67
C PRO A 87 33.60 -53.26 -29.65
N VAL A 88 34.26 -53.64 -28.55
CA VAL A 88 35.72 -53.68 -28.46
C VAL A 88 36.20 -54.91 -29.17
N ASP A 89 37.02 -54.73 -30.24
CA ASP A 89 37.53 -55.80 -31.08
C ASP A 89 39.06 -55.73 -31.24
N ASN A 90 39.67 -56.59 -31.99
CA ASN A 90 41.12 -56.62 -32.28
C ASN A 90 41.56 -55.39 -33.17
N ASP A 91 40.66 -54.91 -34.03
CA ASP A 91 40.87 -53.67 -34.79
C ASP A 91 39.90 -52.59 -34.35
N ASN A 92 40.33 -51.74 -33.40
CA ASN A 92 39.50 -50.67 -32.84
C ASN A 92 39.59 -49.38 -33.65
N THR A 93 39.47 -49.49 -35.00
CA THR A 93 39.34 -48.25 -35.82
C THR A 93 37.90 -47.73 -35.83
N ILE A 94 37.67 -46.65 -35.11
CA ILE A 94 36.35 -46.05 -34.93
C ILE A 94 36.11 -44.93 -35.94
N ARG A 95 35.13 -45.12 -36.82
CA ARG A 95 34.77 -44.17 -37.87
C ARG A 95 33.59 -43.32 -37.46
N LEU A 96 33.81 -42.01 -37.25
CA LEU A 96 32.76 -41.07 -36.92
C LEU A 96 32.16 -40.42 -38.16
N THR A 97 30.85 -40.34 -38.23
CA THR A 97 30.14 -39.67 -39.32
C THR A 97 29.81 -38.21 -38.89
N ARG A 98 30.09 -37.26 -39.76
CA ARG A 98 29.77 -35.84 -39.52
C ARG A 98 28.27 -35.70 -39.40
N GLN A 99 27.87 -34.95 -38.34
CA GLN A 99 26.48 -34.61 -38.08
C GLN A 99 26.42 -33.17 -37.62
N ALA A 100 25.71 -32.35 -38.39
CA ALA A 100 25.41 -31.01 -37.94
C ALA A 100 24.44 -31.07 -36.76
N PHE A 101 24.88 -30.67 -35.57
CA PHE A 101 24.03 -30.48 -34.43
C PHE A 101 23.45 -29.07 -34.49
N GLN A 102 22.16 -28.94 -34.75
CA GLN A 102 21.45 -27.73 -34.39
C GLN A 102 21.37 -27.67 -32.86
N LEU A 103 22.15 -26.76 -32.26
CA LEU A 103 21.97 -26.43 -30.86
C LEU A 103 20.54 -25.87 -30.72
N LYS A 104 19.67 -26.57 -30.01
CA LYS A 104 18.40 -25.98 -29.56
C LYS A 104 18.77 -24.73 -28.78
N GLU A 105 18.23 -23.57 -29.20
CA GLU A 105 18.34 -22.34 -28.49
C GLU A 105 17.82 -22.56 -27.05
N VAL A 106 18.70 -22.58 -26.07
CA VAL A 106 18.34 -22.65 -24.68
C VAL A 106 17.96 -21.22 -24.29
N LYS A 107 16.69 -20.89 -24.39
CA LYS A 107 16.17 -19.65 -23.77
C LYS A 107 16.36 -19.77 -22.26
N VAL A 108 17.41 -19.21 -21.75
CA VAL A 108 17.62 -19.05 -20.32
C VAL A 108 16.58 -18.02 -19.85
N GLN A 109 15.47 -18.49 -19.32
CA GLN A 109 14.51 -17.62 -18.65
C GLN A 109 15.13 -17.22 -17.31
N GLY A 110 15.51 -15.95 -17.18
CA GLY A 110 15.95 -15.39 -15.91
C GLY A 110 14.86 -15.54 -14.82
N PRO A 111 15.18 -15.42 -13.53
CA PRO A 111 14.21 -15.52 -12.47
C PRO A 111 13.15 -14.40 -12.58
N PRO A 112 11.90 -14.63 -12.12
CA PRO A 112 10.83 -13.64 -12.22
C PRO A 112 11.06 -12.40 -11.35
N VAL A 113 11.88 -12.55 -10.31
CA VAL A 113 12.27 -11.46 -9.38
C VAL A 113 13.79 -11.43 -9.31
N THR A 114 14.37 -10.26 -9.54
CA THR A 114 15.81 -10.02 -9.42
C THR A 114 16.07 -8.81 -8.53
N MET A 115 17.29 -8.66 -8.08
CA MET A 115 17.70 -7.52 -7.25
C MET A 115 18.96 -6.89 -7.81
N ARG A 116 18.99 -5.55 -7.88
CA ARG A 116 20.14 -4.74 -8.26
C ARG A 116 20.34 -3.65 -7.22
N ARG A 117 21.32 -3.81 -6.33
CA ARG A 117 21.52 -2.91 -5.17
C ARG A 117 20.21 -2.78 -4.37
N ASP A 118 19.63 -1.60 -4.27
CA ASP A 118 18.42 -1.28 -3.53
C ASP A 118 17.14 -1.42 -4.38
N THR A 119 17.26 -1.88 -5.62
CA THR A 119 16.13 -2.02 -6.54
C THR A 119 15.77 -3.48 -6.73
N ILE A 120 14.52 -3.83 -6.44
CA ILE A 120 13.93 -5.12 -6.74
C ILE A 120 13.16 -5.01 -8.05
N VAL A 121 13.48 -5.87 -9.00
CA VAL A 121 12.89 -5.87 -10.35
C VAL A 121 12.02 -7.11 -10.52
N TYR A 122 10.75 -6.90 -10.79
CA TYR A 122 9.76 -7.92 -11.14
C TYR A 122 9.55 -7.93 -12.66
N ASP A 123 9.74 -9.08 -13.29
CA ASP A 123 9.34 -9.30 -14.68
C ASP A 123 7.83 -9.56 -14.73
N LEU A 124 7.04 -8.50 -14.97
CA LEU A 124 5.58 -8.57 -14.93
C LEU A 124 5.00 -9.53 -15.96
N THR A 125 5.74 -9.83 -17.04
CA THR A 125 5.28 -10.78 -18.06
C THR A 125 5.12 -12.21 -17.53
N LYS A 126 5.80 -12.53 -16.43
CA LYS A 126 5.74 -13.85 -15.77
C LYS A 126 4.62 -13.94 -14.72
N PHE A 127 4.08 -12.81 -14.30
CA PHE A 127 2.95 -12.72 -13.36
C PHE A 127 1.63 -12.45 -14.06
N THR A 128 1.68 -11.94 -15.30
CA THR A 128 0.49 -11.61 -16.10
C THR A 128 -0.14 -12.85 -16.70
N THR A 129 -1.44 -12.98 -16.55
CA THR A 129 -2.27 -14.01 -17.18
C THR A 129 -3.27 -13.38 -18.16
N ASN A 130 -3.92 -14.17 -19.00
CA ASN A 130 -4.94 -13.68 -19.93
C ASN A 130 -6.20 -13.14 -19.24
N ARG A 131 -6.41 -13.45 -17.97
CA ARG A 131 -7.53 -12.92 -17.15
C ARG A 131 -7.31 -11.49 -16.74
N ASP A 132 -6.06 -11.11 -16.49
CA ASP A 132 -5.72 -9.80 -15.97
C ASP A 132 -6.17 -8.70 -16.93
N ASN A 133 -6.85 -7.72 -16.39
CA ASN A 133 -7.39 -6.62 -17.15
C ASN A 133 -6.47 -5.39 -17.10
N ASN A 134 -5.99 -5.07 -15.90
CA ASN A 134 -5.22 -3.88 -15.62
C ASN A 134 -3.96 -4.19 -14.81
N LEU A 135 -3.14 -3.17 -14.59
CA LEU A 135 -1.90 -3.26 -13.83
C LEU A 135 -2.15 -3.75 -12.38
N LYS A 136 -3.22 -3.28 -11.74
CA LYS A 136 -3.58 -3.66 -10.37
C LYS A 136 -3.73 -5.17 -10.21
N ASP A 137 -4.34 -5.86 -11.20
CA ASP A 137 -4.50 -7.31 -11.19
C ASP A 137 -3.15 -8.05 -11.19
N VAL A 138 -2.14 -7.46 -11.85
CA VAL A 138 -0.78 -8.02 -11.89
C VAL A 138 -0.01 -7.74 -10.61
N LEU A 139 -0.11 -6.49 -10.09
CA LEU A 139 0.59 -6.08 -8.87
C LEU A 139 0.20 -6.92 -7.65
N LYS A 140 -1.06 -7.30 -7.52
CA LYS A 140 -1.56 -8.18 -6.44
C LYS A 140 -0.83 -9.52 -6.36
N LYS A 141 -0.30 -10.01 -7.47
CA LYS A 141 0.39 -11.32 -7.56
C LYS A 141 1.87 -11.24 -7.22
N LEU A 142 2.42 -10.03 -7.04
CA LEU A 142 3.85 -9.84 -6.79
C LEU A 142 4.18 -10.17 -5.32
N PRO A 143 5.16 -11.05 -5.06
CA PRO A 143 5.60 -11.34 -3.71
C PRO A 143 6.17 -10.09 -3.02
N GLY A 144 5.75 -9.84 -1.78
CA GLY A 144 6.14 -8.65 -1.01
C GLY A 144 5.37 -7.38 -1.35
N VAL A 145 4.51 -7.41 -2.37
CA VAL A 145 3.63 -6.30 -2.76
C VAL A 145 2.20 -6.64 -2.39
N ASP A 146 1.51 -5.73 -1.74
CA ASP A 146 0.09 -5.82 -1.43
C ASP A 146 -0.65 -4.62 -2.03
N VAL A 147 -1.86 -4.84 -2.48
CA VAL A 147 -2.75 -3.80 -2.98
C VAL A 147 -4.03 -3.85 -2.17
N GLU A 148 -4.18 -2.85 -1.31
CA GLU A 148 -5.34 -2.73 -0.42
C GLU A 148 -6.65 -2.51 -1.20
N LYS A 149 -7.78 -2.57 -0.52
CA LYS A 149 -9.10 -2.39 -1.14
C LYS A 149 -9.26 -1.00 -1.77
N ASP A 150 -8.80 0.04 -1.10
CA ASP A 150 -8.79 1.42 -1.59
C ASP A 150 -7.81 1.64 -2.75
N GLY A 151 -6.93 0.68 -3.01
CA GLY A 151 -5.90 0.70 -4.03
C GLY A 151 -4.53 1.10 -3.52
N GLN A 152 -4.35 1.38 -2.22
CA GLN A 152 -3.04 1.66 -1.65
C GLN A 152 -2.09 0.49 -1.90
N ILE A 153 -0.92 0.79 -2.47
CA ILE A 153 0.13 -0.19 -2.70
C ILE A 153 1.07 -0.17 -1.50
N LYS A 154 1.31 -1.34 -0.94
CA LYS A 154 2.29 -1.55 0.13
C LYS A 154 3.38 -2.49 -0.34
N TYR A 155 4.60 -2.23 0.10
CA TYR A 155 5.74 -3.13 -0.08
C TYR A 155 6.27 -3.53 1.30
N LYS A 156 6.30 -4.84 1.58
CA LYS A 156 6.62 -5.40 2.91
C LYS A 156 5.75 -4.83 4.05
N GLY A 157 4.49 -4.50 3.77
CA GLY A 157 3.57 -3.89 4.72
C GLY A 157 3.71 -2.37 4.87
N GLN A 158 4.68 -1.73 4.23
CA GLN A 158 4.86 -0.27 4.22
C GLN A 158 4.28 0.34 2.95
N ALA A 159 3.51 1.43 3.07
CA ALA A 159 3.00 2.16 1.91
C ALA A 159 4.13 2.72 1.06
N ILE A 160 3.97 2.70 -0.27
CA ILE A 160 4.94 3.34 -1.17
C ILE A 160 4.80 4.86 -1.10
N SER A 161 5.94 5.57 -1.17
CA SER A 161 6.02 7.03 -1.11
C SER A 161 6.06 7.69 -2.49
N ARG A 162 6.19 6.89 -3.56
CA ARG A 162 6.21 7.37 -4.94
C ARG A 162 5.80 6.27 -5.92
N PHE A 163 4.99 6.64 -6.91
CA PHE A 163 4.60 5.77 -8.02
C PHE A 163 4.84 6.46 -9.36
N THR A 164 5.60 5.83 -10.23
CA THR A 164 5.92 6.37 -11.57
C THR A 164 5.64 5.36 -12.66
N VAL A 165 5.34 5.86 -13.85
CA VAL A 165 5.28 5.04 -15.06
C VAL A 165 6.24 5.64 -16.09
N GLU A 166 7.14 4.83 -16.64
CA GLU A 166 8.22 5.29 -17.53
C GLU A 166 9.08 6.41 -16.89
N GLY A 167 9.18 6.40 -15.54
CA GLY A 167 9.98 7.34 -14.75
C GLY A 167 9.31 8.68 -14.45
N LEU A 168 8.05 8.90 -14.86
CA LEU A 168 7.29 10.13 -14.62
C LEU A 168 6.11 9.87 -13.68
N ASP A 169 5.80 10.83 -12.82
CA ASP A 169 4.66 10.81 -11.90
C ASP A 169 3.51 11.68 -12.43
N LEU A 170 2.68 11.11 -13.34
CA LEU A 170 1.51 11.78 -13.88
C LEU A 170 0.45 12.04 -12.79
N SER A 171 0.27 11.08 -11.91
CA SER A 171 -0.87 11.04 -10.97
C SER A 171 -0.64 11.80 -9.68
N LYS A 172 0.60 12.23 -9.40
CA LYS A 172 0.97 13.01 -8.20
C LYS A 172 0.40 12.44 -6.89
N GLY A 173 0.50 11.10 -6.74
CA GLY A 173 -0.02 10.38 -5.57
C GLY A 173 -1.39 9.73 -5.75
N GLN A 174 -2.15 10.09 -6.76
CA GLN A 174 -3.48 9.51 -7.09
C GLN A 174 -3.35 8.32 -8.07
N TYR A 175 -2.43 7.39 -7.82
CA TYR A 175 -2.04 6.36 -8.80
C TYR A 175 -3.13 5.30 -9.08
N ASN A 176 -4.28 5.31 -8.38
CA ASN A 176 -5.41 4.45 -8.75
C ASN A 176 -5.88 4.70 -10.18
N LYS A 177 -5.84 5.95 -10.65
CA LYS A 177 -6.13 6.30 -12.04
C LYS A 177 -5.29 5.47 -13.02
N LEU A 178 -4.00 5.28 -12.72
CA LEU A 178 -3.06 4.53 -13.56
C LEU A 178 -3.20 3.01 -13.36
N THR A 179 -3.24 2.54 -12.12
CA THR A 179 -3.27 1.10 -11.82
C THR A 179 -4.54 0.41 -12.29
N ASP A 180 -5.68 1.10 -12.26
CA ASP A 180 -6.98 0.60 -12.72
C ASP A 180 -7.17 0.67 -14.25
N ASN A 181 -6.34 1.47 -14.96
CA ASN A 181 -6.56 1.74 -16.39
C ASN A 181 -5.41 1.28 -17.30
N ILE A 182 -4.16 1.19 -16.84
CA ILE A 182 -3.06 0.59 -17.62
C ILE A 182 -3.37 -0.89 -17.84
N ARG A 183 -3.38 -1.33 -19.11
CA ARG A 183 -3.73 -2.72 -19.44
C ARG A 183 -2.64 -3.68 -19.03
N ALA A 184 -3.00 -4.79 -18.38
CA ALA A 184 -2.07 -5.81 -17.91
C ALA A 184 -1.14 -6.35 -19.01
N LYS A 185 -1.63 -6.48 -20.25
CA LYS A 185 -0.85 -6.96 -21.38
C LYS A 185 0.27 -6.03 -21.85
N ASP A 186 0.23 -4.75 -21.49
CA ASP A 186 1.12 -3.70 -21.95
C ASP A 186 2.28 -3.43 -20.98
N VAL A 187 2.23 -4.00 -19.77
CA VAL A 187 3.28 -3.85 -18.78
C VAL A 187 4.43 -4.83 -19.02
N LYS A 188 5.66 -4.42 -18.73
CA LYS A 188 6.89 -5.20 -18.90
C LYS A 188 7.52 -5.56 -17.58
N LYS A 189 7.82 -4.58 -16.75
CA LYS A 189 8.40 -4.78 -15.43
C LYS A 189 7.95 -3.74 -14.41
N ALA A 190 8.05 -4.11 -13.12
CA ALA A 190 7.96 -3.18 -12.01
C ALA A 190 9.30 -3.16 -11.27
N GLU A 191 9.76 -1.96 -10.92
CA GLU A 191 10.96 -1.73 -10.15
C GLU A 191 10.56 -1.11 -8.82
N VAL A 192 10.89 -1.79 -7.72
CA VAL A 192 10.69 -1.26 -6.37
C VAL A 192 12.05 -0.81 -5.87
N VAL A 193 12.17 0.49 -5.62
CA VAL A 193 13.41 1.13 -5.15
C VAL A 193 13.24 1.37 -3.65
N GLU A 194 14.05 0.70 -2.85
CA GLU A 194 14.15 0.99 -1.43
C GLU A 194 15.09 2.19 -1.23
N HIS A 195 14.78 3.05 -0.27
CA HIS A 195 15.51 4.30 -0.04
C HIS A 195 15.49 5.23 -1.28
N ASP A 196 14.31 5.38 -1.88
CA ASP A 196 14.12 6.18 -3.08
C ASP A 196 14.29 7.67 -2.79
N GLN A 197 15.43 8.25 -3.23
CA GLN A 197 15.65 9.68 -3.21
C GLN A 197 15.31 10.28 -4.59
N PRO A 198 14.09 10.86 -4.75
CA PRO A 198 13.64 11.38 -6.03
C PRO A 198 14.39 12.63 -6.47
N ILE A 199 14.87 13.42 -5.51
CA ILE A 199 15.56 14.69 -5.78
C ILE A 199 17.02 14.40 -6.16
N LYS A 200 17.39 14.64 -7.43
CA LYS A 200 18.74 14.35 -7.94
C LYS A 200 19.82 15.09 -7.15
N ALA A 201 19.59 16.35 -6.81
CA ALA A 201 20.52 17.16 -6.02
C ALA A 201 20.81 16.61 -4.62
N LEU A 202 19.93 15.77 -4.08
CA LEU A 202 20.05 15.13 -2.77
C LEU A 202 20.55 13.69 -2.82
N ARG A 203 20.63 13.06 -4.01
CA ARG A 203 21.09 11.68 -4.16
C ARG A 203 22.50 11.50 -3.61
N ASN A 204 22.70 10.42 -2.86
CA ASN A 204 23.96 10.09 -2.15
C ASN A 204 24.38 11.14 -1.09
N ARG A 205 23.52 12.08 -0.75
CA ARG A 205 23.76 13.14 0.24
C ARG A 205 22.78 13.11 1.39
N VAL A 206 21.50 12.97 1.08
CA VAL A 206 20.42 12.88 2.06
C VAL A 206 19.78 11.50 1.92
N PHE A 207 19.70 10.81 3.02
CA PHE A 207 19.06 9.50 3.08
C PHE A 207 17.57 9.64 3.28
N THR A 208 16.80 8.70 2.70
CA THR A 208 15.37 8.53 2.93
C THR A 208 15.04 7.05 3.09
N ASP A 209 14.02 6.74 3.89
CA ASP A 209 13.42 5.40 3.99
C ASP A 209 12.22 5.22 3.03
N ASP A 210 12.04 6.14 2.11
CA ASP A 210 10.99 6.12 1.12
C ASP A 210 11.10 4.93 0.17
N ILE A 211 9.94 4.42 -0.24
CA ILE A 211 9.85 3.33 -1.20
C ILE A 211 9.23 3.85 -2.48
N GLY A 212 9.99 3.82 -3.57
CA GLY A 212 9.50 4.16 -4.90
C GLY A 212 9.10 2.92 -5.70
N MET A 213 8.05 3.02 -6.50
CA MET A 213 7.69 2.01 -7.49
C MET A 213 7.62 2.62 -8.87
N ASN A 214 8.36 2.05 -9.83
CA ASN A 214 8.33 2.44 -11.23
C ASN A 214 7.84 1.30 -12.11
N ILE A 215 6.92 1.59 -13.01
CA ILE A 215 6.37 0.64 -13.99
C ILE A 215 6.96 0.96 -15.37
N GLU A 216 7.56 -0.03 -16.01
CA GLU A 216 7.96 0.05 -17.40
C GLU A 216 6.93 -0.66 -18.30
N LEU A 217 6.56 0.01 -19.38
CA LEU A 217 5.69 -0.54 -20.40
C LEU A 217 6.50 -1.30 -21.47
N LYS A 218 5.84 -2.15 -22.22
CA LYS A 218 6.39 -2.73 -23.44
C LYS A 218 6.60 -1.62 -24.49
N ASP A 219 7.64 -1.73 -25.30
CA ASP A 219 7.95 -0.72 -26.32
C ASP A 219 6.79 -0.49 -27.29
N SER A 220 6.00 -1.53 -27.59
CA SER A 220 4.81 -1.46 -28.44
C SER A 220 3.63 -0.73 -27.81
N ALA A 221 3.65 -0.49 -26.50
CA ALA A 221 2.58 0.18 -25.76
C ALA A 221 2.93 1.63 -25.43
N ARG A 222 4.23 1.97 -25.51
CA ARG A 222 4.72 3.30 -25.18
C ARG A 222 4.29 4.30 -26.25
N ASP A 223 3.86 5.50 -25.84
CA ASP A 223 3.39 6.61 -26.69
C ASP A 223 2.12 6.30 -27.51
N GLN A 224 1.49 5.15 -27.29
CA GLN A 224 0.22 4.82 -27.94
C GLN A 224 -0.94 5.42 -27.16
N LEU A 225 -1.94 5.93 -27.89
CA LEU A 225 -3.22 6.33 -27.30
C LEU A 225 -4.09 5.08 -27.10
N PHE A 226 -4.52 4.86 -25.90
CA PHE A 226 -5.47 3.82 -25.52
C PHE A 226 -6.80 4.45 -25.15
N VAL A 227 -7.88 3.91 -25.67
CA VAL A 227 -9.23 4.28 -25.25
C VAL A 227 -9.94 3.04 -24.72
N THR A 228 -10.46 3.13 -23.52
CA THR A 228 -11.26 2.08 -22.90
C THR A 228 -12.65 2.61 -22.58
N LEU A 229 -13.69 1.93 -23.06
CA LEU A 229 -15.10 2.24 -22.77
C LEU A 229 -15.70 1.07 -22.03
N ARG A 230 -16.42 1.33 -20.92
CA ARG A 230 -16.99 0.29 -20.05
C ARG A 230 -18.46 0.58 -19.68
N PRO A 231 -19.39 0.67 -20.63
CA PRO A 231 -20.80 0.82 -20.32
C PRO A 231 -21.35 -0.41 -19.61
N TYR A 232 -22.33 -0.19 -18.73
CA TYR A 232 -23.09 -1.26 -18.10
C TYR A 232 -24.59 -0.93 -17.95
N LEU A 233 -25.38 -2.00 -17.88
CA LEU A 233 -26.76 -2.00 -17.48
C LEU A 233 -26.88 -2.73 -16.16
N LEU A 234 -27.56 -2.15 -15.19
CA LEU A 234 -27.91 -2.75 -13.91
C LEU A 234 -29.41 -2.96 -13.86
N ALA A 235 -29.82 -4.21 -13.90
CA ALA A 235 -31.24 -4.60 -13.80
C ALA A 235 -31.59 -4.79 -12.32
N ASP A 236 -32.13 -3.76 -11.74
CA ASP A 236 -32.74 -3.65 -10.42
C ASP A 236 -34.06 -2.88 -10.57
N ASP A 237 -34.71 -2.47 -9.52
CA ASP A 237 -35.95 -1.72 -9.54
C ASP A 237 -35.74 -0.29 -9.01
N PRO A 238 -35.72 0.73 -9.86
CA PRO A 238 -35.76 0.73 -11.34
C PRO A 238 -34.41 0.38 -11.99
N THR A 239 -34.45 -0.07 -13.25
CA THR A 239 -33.24 -0.36 -14.04
C THR A 239 -32.35 0.88 -14.21
N HIS A 240 -31.03 0.70 -14.05
CA HIS A 240 -30.06 1.77 -14.12
C HIS A 240 -28.99 1.52 -15.20
N VAL A 241 -28.45 2.59 -15.72
CA VAL A 241 -27.31 2.59 -16.65
C VAL A 241 -26.14 3.32 -16.03
N GLY A 242 -24.93 2.92 -16.40
CA GLY A 242 -23.71 3.59 -16.00
C GLY A 242 -22.56 3.16 -16.89
N GLY A 243 -21.36 3.66 -16.57
CA GLY A 243 -20.15 3.31 -17.29
C GLY A 243 -19.05 4.32 -17.13
N ASP A 244 -17.94 4.02 -17.77
CA ASP A 244 -16.79 4.91 -17.78
C ASP A 244 -16.09 4.86 -19.14
N ALA A 245 -15.45 5.97 -19.49
CA ALA A 245 -14.58 6.15 -20.65
C ALA A 245 -13.24 6.70 -20.16
N VAL A 246 -12.14 6.04 -20.56
CA VAL A 246 -10.78 6.45 -20.21
C VAL A 246 -9.95 6.52 -21.48
N GLY A 247 -9.32 7.69 -21.70
CA GLY A 247 -8.29 7.90 -22.71
C GLY A 247 -6.94 8.08 -22.03
N MET A 248 -5.92 7.33 -22.47
CA MET A 248 -4.60 7.36 -21.85
C MET A 248 -3.50 7.28 -22.91
N GLN A 249 -2.45 8.08 -22.73
CA GLN A 249 -1.21 8.03 -23.51
C GLN A 249 -0.02 8.16 -22.54
N ILE A 250 0.83 7.15 -22.49
CA ILE A 250 1.98 7.10 -21.59
C ILE A 250 3.27 7.01 -22.39
N GLY A 251 4.12 8.00 -22.24
CA GLY A 251 5.45 8.09 -22.85
C GLY A 251 6.49 8.58 -21.85
N LYS A 252 7.76 8.64 -22.27
CA LYS A 252 8.88 9.12 -21.44
C LYS A 252 8.98 10.65 -21.34
N LYS A 253 8.32 11.37 -22.25
CA LYS A 253 8.36 12.84 -22.30
C LYS A 253 6.98 13.48 -22.19
N ARG A 254 5.95 12.73 -22.49
CA ARG A 254 4.56 13.19 -22.41
C ARG A 254 3.69 12.08 -21.90
N GLN A 255 2.85 12.43 -20.94
CA GLN A 255 1.81 11.54 -20.42
C GLN A 255 0.49 12.30 -20.32
N MET A 256 -0.61 11.62 -20.59
CA MET A 256 -1.95 12.18 -20.49
C MET A 256 -2.91 11.07 -20.06
N GLU A 257 -3.85 11.45 -19.20
CA GLU A 257 -5.03 10.64 -18.86
C GLU A 257 -6.27 11.52 -18.85
N THR A 258 -7.37 11.00 -19.36
CA THR A 258 -8.68 11.63 -19.27
C THR A 258 -9.71 10.59 -18.92
N THR A 259 -10.53 10.87 -17.92
CA THR A 259 -11.54 9.94 -17.41
C THR A 259 -12.90 10.63 -17.33
N VAL A 260 -13.93 9.91 -17.78
CA VAL A 260 -15.34 10.28 -17.66
C VAL A 260 -16.08 9.10 -17.06
N GLN A 261 -16.77 9.29 -15.94
CA GLN A 261 -17.45 8.20 -15.25
C GLN A 261 -18.85 8.61 -14.80
N TYR A 262 -19.79 7.68 -14.92
CA TYR A 262 -21.11 7.76 -14.32
C TYR A 262 -21.46 6.43 -13.67
N ASP A 263 -21.78 6.43 -12.39
CA ASP A 263 -22.00 5.20 -11.63
C ASP A 263 -23.25 5.21 -10.75
N ARG A 264 -23.97 4.09 -10.79
CA ARG A 264 -25.11 3.78 -9.92
C ARG A 264 -25.02 2.37 -9.31
N SER A 265 -23.89 1.74 -9.43
CA SER A 265 -23.64 0.37 -8.96
C SER A 265 -23.08 0.27 -7.54
N GLY A 266 -23.01 1.37 -6.80
CA GLY A 266 -22.43 1.45 -5.46
C GLY A 266 -20.95 1.72 -5.43
N ARG A 267 -20.26 1.76 -6.58
CA ARG A 267 -18.82 2.00 -6.67
C ARG A 267 -18.48 3.41 -6.16
N ASP A 268 -17.44 3.50 -5.35
CA ASP A 268 -16.91 4.76 -4.89
C ASP A 268 -15.97 5.36 -5.95
N LEU A 269 -16.45 6.38 -6.65
CA LEU A 269 -15.65 7.05 -7.67
C LEU A 269 -14.55 7.95 -7.08
N ASN A 270 -14.67 8.33 -5.80
CA ASN A 270 -13.65 9.15 -5.13
C ASN A 270 -12.34 8.37 -4.90
N ASN A 271 -12.38 7.04 -4.89
CA ASN A 271 -11.18 6.21 -4.74
C ASN A 271 -10.12 6.48 -5.82
N GLN A 272 -10.51 6.92 -7.01
CA GLN A 272 -9.53 7.30 -8.04
C GLN A 272 -8.78 8.59 -7.71
N PHE A 273 -9.36 9.46 -6.87
CA PHE A 273 -8.76 10.71 -6.40
C PHE A 273 -8.10 10.56 -5.02
N SER A 274 -8.04 9.34 -4.47
CA SER A 274 -7.36 9.10 -3.20
C SER A 274 -5.87 9.42 -3.33
N LEU A 275 -5.40 10.32 -2.47
CA LEU A 275 -4.00 10.71 -2.39
C LEU A 275 -3.29 9.75 -1.42
N PHE A 276 -2.39 8.91 -1.93
CA PHE A 276 -1.66 7.94 -1.13
C PHE A 276 -0.30 8.43 -0.64
N TYR A 277 0.25 9.47 -1.28
CA TYR A 277 1.44 10.16 -0.83
C TYR A 277 1.42 11.60 -1.34
N ASN A 278 2.10 12.49 -0.63
CA ASN A 278 2.32 13.85 -1.11
C ASN A 278 3.50 13.84 -2.09
N ALA A 279 3.23 14.17 -3.34
CA ALA A 279 4.24 14.20 -4.40
C ALA A 279 5.18 15.43 -4.30
N TYR A 280 4.84 16.38 -3.43
CA TYR A 280 5.53 17.66 -3.33
C TYR A 280 6.16 17.81 -1.96
N ASP A 281 7.37 18.36 -1.93
CA ASP A 281 8.11 18.62 -0.70
C ASP A 281 7.95 20.09 -0.31
N PHE A 282 6.74 20.47 0.16
CA PHE A 282 6.44 21.83 0.62
C PHE A 282 6.35 21.93 2.12
N ALA A 283 6.30 23.20 2.61
CA ALA A 283 5.81 23.47 3.95
C ALA A 283 4.32 23.04 4.01
N PRO A 284 3.87 22.43 5.12
CA PRO A 284 2.47 22.05 5.26
C PRO A 284 1.53 23.24 5.07
N THR A 285 0.37 22.98 4.49
CA THR A 285 -0.76 23.92 4.46
C THR A 285 -1.51 23.86 5.79
N ALA A 286 -2.19 24.96 6.18
CA ALA A 286 -3.04 24.94 7.34
C ALA A 286 -4.29 24.06 7.11
N THR A 287 -4.80 23.49 8.19
CA THR A 287 -6.06 22.75 8.15
C THR A 287 -7.20 23.66 8.57
N MET A 288 -8.18 23.85 7.65
CA MET A 288 -9.39 24.61 7.96
C MET A 288 -10.20 23.93 9.06
N PRO A 289 -10.57 24.64 10.13
CA PRO A 289 -11.46 24.08 11.14
C PRO A 289 -12.83 23.74 10.56
N GLN A 290 -13.37 22.58 10.90
CA GLN A 290 -14.71 22.14 10.52
C GLN A 290 -15.60 22.08 11.77
N TRP A 291 -16.49 23.06 11.90
CA TRP A 291 -17.42 23.15 13.04
C TRP A 291 -18.63 22.22 12.87
N HIS A 292 -19.11 22.12 11.63
CA HIS A 292 -20.17 21.21 11.25
C HIS A 292 -19.63 20.22 10.21
N SER A 293 -19.88 18.94 10.41
CA SER A 293 -19.43 17.89 9.51
C SER A 293 -20.62 17.14 8.94
N ALA A 294 -20.66 16.98 7.62
CA ALA A 294 -21.62 16.12 6.99
C ALA A 294 -21.52 14.70 7.57
N PRO A 295 -22.64 13.93 7.65
CA PRO A 295 -22.63 12.62 8.25
C PRO A 295 -21.65 11.68 7.54
N SER A 296 -20.82 11.01 8.33
CA SER A 296 -19.90 10.01 7.82
C SER A 296 -20.65 8.73 7.45
N LEU A 297 -20.43 8.25 6.24
CA LEU A 297 -20.93 6.95 5.77
C LEU A 297 -19.88 5.89 6.09
N GLN A 298 -19.93 5.32 7.27
CA GLN A 298 -19.08 4.20 7.64
C GLN A 298 -19.63 2.89 7.06
N SER A 299 -18.73 2.02 6.60
CA SER A 299 -19.13 0.71 6.10
C SER A 299 -18.06 -0.32 6.44
N PRO A 300 -18.45 -1.44 7.06
CA PRO A 300 -17.56 -2.59 7.26
C PRO A 300 -17.34 -3.39 5.97
N PHE A 301 -18.01 -3.00 4.88
CA PHE A 301 -17.99 -3.72 3.60
C PHE A 301 -17.45 -2.88 2.45
N ASP A 302 -17.40 -3.52 1.28
CA ASP A 302 -17.21 -2.82 0.02
C ASP A 302 -18.41 -1.91 -0.26
N ALA A 303 -18.15 -0.68 -0.69
CA ALA A 303 -19.17 0.32 -0.98
C ALA A 303 -20.27 -0.20 -1.93
N GLU A 304 -19.90 -1.06 -2.86
CA GLU A 304 -20.79 -1.69 -3.83
C GLU A 304 -21.87 -2.58 -3.21
N GLN A 305 -21.73 -3.01 -1.96
CA GLN A 305 -22.71 -3.85 -1.27
C GLN A 305 -23.72 -3.03 -0.44
N LEU A 306 -23.40 -1.77 -0.17
CA LEU A 306 -24.16 -0.94 0.76
C LEU A 306 -24.72 0.33 0.13
N ARG A 307 -23.92 1.04 -0.67
CA ARG A 307 -24.24 2.39 -1.13
C ARG A 307 -25.28 2.39 -2.24
N MET A 308 -26.39 3.10 -2.05
CA MET A 308 -27.30 3.50 -3.11
C MET A 308 -26.84 4.84 -3.65
N ASN A 309 -26.07 4.84 -4.75
CA ASN A 309 -25.41 6.03 -5.25
C ASN A 309 -25.94 6.50 -6.62
N THR A 310 -25.70 7.78 -6.89
CA THR A 310 -25.65 8.38 -8.21
C THR A 310 -24.40 9.24 -8.25
N SER A 311 -23.37 8.75 -8.94
CA SER A 311 -22.04 9.33 -8.87
C SER A 311 -21.53 9.67 -10.27
N GLN A 312 -20.81 10.79 -10.36
CA GLN A 312 -20.16 11.26 -11.59
C GLN A 312 -18.73 11.68 -11.25
N ALA A 313 -17.79 11.40 -12.15
CA ALA A 313 -16.42 11.86 -11.97
C ALA A 313 -15.77 12.13 -13.34
N TYR A 314 -15.06 13.23 -13.42
CA TYR A 314 -14.34 13.70 -14.59
C TYR A 314 -12.93 14.08 -14.18
N SER A 315 -11.94 13.68 -14.96
CA SER A 315 -10.57 14.15 -14.75
C SER A 315 -9.80 14.26 -16.04
N ILE A 316 -8.85 15.19 -16.03
CA ILE A 316 -7.82 15.33 -17.04
C ILE A 316 -6.50 15.53 -16.32
N ASP A 317 -5.50 14.73 -16.67
CA ASP A 317 -4.14 14.84 -16.17
C ASP A 317 -3.20 14.91 -17.37
N HIS A 318 -2.28 15.85 -17.36
CA HIS A 318 -1.31 16.06 -18.44
C HIS A 318 0.06 16.37 -17.85
N LEU A 319 1.10 15.69 -18.34
CA LEU A 319 2.49 15.92 -17.95
C LEU A 319 3.37 15.95 -19.17
N THR A 320 4.25 16.95 -19.23
CA THR A 320 5.31 17.07 -20.22
C THR A 320 6.65 17.24 -19.55
N LYS A 321 7.68 16.65 -20.17
CA LYS A 321 9.08 16.78 -19.75
C LYS A 321 9.90 17.36 -20.87
N ASP A 322 10.56 18.47 -20.59
CA ASP A 322 11.42 19.18 -21.52
C ASP A 322 12.83 18.56 -21.63
N LYS A 323 13.65 19.09 -22.56
CA LYS A 323 15.02 18.64 -22.77
C LYS A 323 15.94 18.92 -21.57
N ASP A 324 15.62 19.93 -20.78
CA ASP A 324 16.40 20.38 -19.61
C ASP A 324 15.93 19.70 -18.31
N ASP A 325 15.25 18.54 -18.42
CA ASP A 325 14.66 17.80 -17.30
C ASP A 325 13.59 18.56 -16.52
N ALA A 326 13.09 19.68 -17.03
CA ALA A 326 11.94 20.39 -16.47
C ALA A 326 10.64 19.65 -16.82
N GLU A 327 9.76 19.51 -15.83
CA GLU A 327 8.46 18.87 -15.97
C GLU A 327 7.36 19.89 -15.70
N ASN A 328 6.35 19.90 -16.57
CA ASN A 328 5.13 20.67 -16.38
C ASN A 328 3.98 19.69 -16.26
N SER A 329 3.20 19.79 -15.20
CA SER A 329 2.00 18.98 -15.02
C SER A 329 0.80 19.87 -14.73
N PHE A 330 -0.32 19.45 -15.30
CA PHE A 330 -1.63 20.04 -15.09
C PHE A 330 -2.62 18.94 -14.78
N SER A 331 -3.44 19.12 -13.75
CA SER A 331 -4.52 18.23 -13.38
C SER A 331 -5.78 19.02 -13.11
N ALA A 332 -6.92 18.54 -13.57
CA ALA A 332 -8.22 19.07 -13.20
C ALA A 332 -9.21 17.93 -12.99
N SER A 333 -10.01 18.03 -11.96
CA SER A 333 -11.04 17.03 -11.66
C SER A 333 -12.32 17.64 -11.13
N TYR A 334 -13.44 16.98 -11.41
CA TYR A 334 -14.72 17.25 -10.80
C TYR A 334 -15.40 15.94 -10.45
N SER A 335 -15.97 15.86 -9.26
CA SER A 335 -16.79 14.73 -8.85
C SER A 335 -18.09 15.21 -8.20
N ARG A 336 -19.14 14.45 -8.43
CA ARG A 336 -20.44 14.60 -7.77
C ARG A 336 -20.93 13.25 -7.29
N ASN A 337 -21.19 13.13 -5.99
CA ASN A 337 -21.73 11.93 -5.39
C ASN A 337 -23.05 12.27 -4.69
N VAL A 338 -24.09 11.48 -4.96
CA VAL A 338 -25.31 11.46 -4.17
C VAL A 338 -25.48 10.05 -3.63
N ILE A 339 -25.33 9.88 -2.33
CA ILE A 339 -25.33 8.58 -1.67
C ILE A 339 -26.51 8.54 -0.68
N ARG A 340 -27.24 7.45 -0.68
CA ARG A 340 -28.29 7.16 0.30
C ARG A 340 -27.93 5.94 1.10
N GLN A 341 -28.09 6.01 2.40
CA GLN A 341 -27.83 4.91 3.32
C GLN A 341 -28.87 4.87 4.43
N HIS A 342 -29.26 3.66 4.82
CA HIS A 342 -30.11 3.42 5.99
C HIS A 342 -29.30 2.63 7.01
N THR A 343 -29.25 3.13 8.26
CA THR A 343 -28.53 2.53 9.38
C THR A 343 -29.30 2.63 10.66
N GLN A 344 -29.13 1.64 11.52
CA GLN A 344 -29.62 1.69 12.91
C GLN A 344 -28.42 1.49 13.86
N ASN A 345 -28.27 2.38 14.82
CA ASN A 345 -27.20 2.35 15.80
C ASN A 345 -27.79 2.17 17.20
N VAL A 346 -27.25 1.24 17.94
CA VAL A 346 -27.51 1.09 19.39
C VAL A 346 -26.20 1.38 20.11
N SER A 347 -26.19 2.42 20.92
CA SER A 347 -25.03 2.84 21.70
C SER A 347 -25.32 2.63 23.18
N GLN A 348 -24.44 1.91 23.87
CA GLN A 348 -24.48 1.67 25.32
C GLN A 348 -23.22 2.20 25.96
N PHE A 349 -23.34 3.03 26.96
CA PHE A 349 -22.22 3.58 27.72
C PHE A 349 -22.22 3.02 29.14
N PHE A 350 -21.01 2.78 29.66
CA PHE A 350 -20.79 2.23 31.00
C PHE A 350 -20.06 3.24 31.89
N LEU A 351 -20.54 3.41 33.11
CA LEU A 351 -19.82 4.14 34.14
C LEU A 351 -19.67 3.21 35.36
N GLY A 352 -18.45 3.03 35.87
CA GLY A 352 -18.21 2.21 37.06
C GLY A 352 -18.74 0.78 36.95
N GLY A 353 -18.81 0.20 35.76
CA GLY A 353 -19.32 -1.15 35.51
C GLY A 353 -20.85 -1.28 35.39
N GLN A 354 -21.57 -0.16 35.52
CA GLN A 354 -23.03 -0.12 35.32
C GLN A 354 -23.38 0.55 34.00
N SER A 355 -24.39 0.03 33.28
CA SER A 355 -24.91 0.68 32.07
C SER A 355 -25.56 2.02 32.45
N LEU A 356 -25.00 3.13 31.95
CA LEU A 356 -25.52 4.47 32.20
C LEU A 356 -26.71 4.80 31.31
N THR A 357 -26.56 4.53 30.03
CA THR A 357 -27.54 4.95 29.02
C THR A 357 -27.44 4.08 27.80
N GLN A 358 -28.60 3.65 27.32
CA GLN A 358 -28.71 3.03 26.00
C GLN A 358 -29.51 3.98 25.10
N THR A 359 -28.95 4.27 23.91
CA THR A 359 -29.67 5.04 22.89
C THR A 359 -29.79 4.23 21.63
N THR A 360 -30.96 4.30 20.99
CA THR A 360 -31.21 3.68 19.68
C THR A 360 -31.57 4.76 18.67
N GLU A 361 -30.86 4.78 17.54
CA GLU A 361 -31.10 5.70 16.45
C GLU A 361 -31.27 4.92 15.15
N ASP A 362 -32.40 5.10 14.51
CA ASP A 362 -32.66 4.66 13.13
C ASP A 362 -32.54 5.90 12.24
N ARG A 363 -31.62 5.84 11.27
CA ARG A 363 -31.18 7.01 10.47
C ARG A 363 -31.25 6.71 8.97
N GLN A 364 -31.93 7.58 8.25
CA GLN A 364 -31.86 7.64 6.81
C GLN A 364 -30.96 8.82 6.40
N ILE A 365 -29.87 8.52 5.76
CA ILE A 365 -28.83 9.50 5.40
C ILE A 365 -28.85 9.73 3.90
N ILE A 366 -28.90 10.99 3.48
CA ILE A 366 -28.66 11.42 2.11
C ILE A 366 -27.45 12.36 2.16
N LEU A 367 -26.36 11.93 1.52
CA LEU A 367 -25.16 12.73 1.39
C LEU A 367 -24.97 13.13 -0.08
N ARG A 368 -24.86 14.46 -0.31
CA ARG A 368 -24.52 15.04 -1.63
C ARG A 368 -23.17 15.71 -1.47
N GLN A 369 -22.24 15.34 -2.35
CA GLN A 369 -20.87 15.86 -2.33
C GLN A 369 -20.52 16.30 -3.75
N ASP A 370 -20.16 17.55 -3.90
CA ASP A 370 -19.58 18.12 -5.11
C ASP A 370 -18.15 18.51 -4.77
N ALA A 371 -17.16 18.12 -5.59
CA ALA A 371 -15.77 18.50 -5.41
C ALA A 371 -15.13 18.84 -6.75
N PHE A 372 -14.40 19.92 -6.79
CA PHE A 372 -13.61 20.40 -7.91
C PHE A 372 -12.18 20.62 -7.44
N SER A 373 -11.20 20.22 -8.24
CA SER A 373 -9.77 20.47 -8.00
C SER A 373 -9.07 20.84 -9.28
N ILE A 374 -8.13 21.76 -9.19
CA ILE A 374 -7.23 22.15 -10.26
C ILE A 374 -5.83 22.31 -9.71
N ASP A 375 -4.85 21.69 -10.38
CA ASP A 375 -3.45 21.72 -9.98
C ASP A 375 -2.55 22.04 -11.18
N TYR A 376 -1.59 22.92 -10.96
CA TYR A 376 -0.49 23.16 -11.88
C TYR A 376 0.83 23.06 -11.12
N ASN A 377 1.77 22.31 -11.68
CA ASN A 377 3.11 22.18 -11.14
C ASN A 377 4.14 22.37 -12.24
N HIS A 378 5.15 23.18 -11.95
CA HIS A 378 6.41 23.29 -12.69
C HIS A 378 7.54 22.76 -11.82
N HIS A 379 8.24 21.72 -12.32
CA HIS A 379 9.22 20.96 -11.56
C HIS A 379 10.54 20.91 -12.31
N ILE A 380 11.64 21.25 -11.64
CA ILE A 380 13.01 21.14 -12.14
C ILE A 380 13.78 20.18 -11.24
N ASN A 381 14.39 19.13 -11.81
CA ASN A 381 15.14 18.14 -11.04
C ASN A 381 16.52 17.88 -11.68
N ALA A 382 17.44 18.83 -11.49
CA ALA A 382 18.83 18.75 -11.96
C ALA A 382 19.76 18.27 -10.83
N ASP A 383 21.00 17.92 -11.19
CA ASP A 383 21.96 17.35 -10.23
C ASP A 383 22.40 18.33 -9.12
N SER A 384 22.34 19.64 -9.38
CA SER A 384 22.74 20.68 -8.42
C SER A 384 21.60 21.58 -7.98
N HIS A 385 20.44 21.47 -8.64
CA HIS A 385 19.29 22.33 -8.39
C HIS A 385 18.00 21.53 -8.50
N TYR A 386 17.15 21.65 -7.50
CA TYR A 386 15.78 21.17 -7.49
C TYR A 386 14.86 22.36 -7.25
N GLY A 387 13.79 22.46 -8.03
CA GLY A 387 12.79 23.48 -7.89
C GLY A 387 11.40 22.94 -8.17
N ASP A 388 10.45 23.29 -7.30
CA ASP A 388 9.03 23.10 -7.52
C ASP A 388 8.31 24.44 -7.38
N PHE A 389 7.35 24.68 -8.27
CA PHE A 389 6.35 25.72 -8.14
C PHE A 389 4.99 25.09 -8.37
N VAL A 390 4.11 25.17 -7.37
CA VAL A 390 2.78 24.60 -7.42
C VAL A 390 1.74 25.65 -7.14
N VAL A 391 0.65 25.59 -7.90
CA VAL A 391 -0.59 26.32 -7.62
C VAL A 391 -1.71 25.30 -7.66
N ASN A 392 -2.48 25.24 -6.58
CA ASN A 392 -3.67 24.41 -6.51
C ASN A 392 -4.90 25.20 -6.04
N GLY A 393 -6.04 24.79 -6.55
CA GLY A 393 -7.34 25.33 -6.13
C GLY A 393 -8.34 24.19 -5.98
N ASP A 394 -8.97 24.14 -4.81
CA ASP A 394 -9.98 23.15 -4.49
C ASP A 394 -11.26 23.85 -4.07
N ALA A 395 -12.40 23.33 -4.52
CA ALA A 395 -13.70 23.75 -4.05
C ALA A 395 -14.58 22.55 -3.81
N SER A 396 -15.22 22.48 -2.68
CA SER A 396 -16.15 21.42 -2.35
C SER A 396 -17.45 21.93 -1.73
N ARG A 397 -18.49 21.12 -1.84
CA ARG A 397 -19.74 21.32 -1.14
C ARG A 397 -20.28 19.97 -0.69
N ASN A 398 -20.51 19.84 0.61
CA ASN A 398 -21.15 18.68 1.18
C ASN A 398 -22.50 19.09 1.79
N ASP A 399 -23.58 18.47 1.31
CA ASP A 399 -24.91 18.60 1.88
C ASP A 399 -25.32 17.25 2.46
N GLY A 400 -25.36 17.12 3.78
CA GLY A 400 -25.80 15.94 4.52
C GLY A 400 -27.19 16.16 5.10
N ILE A 401 -28.12 15.26 4.80
CA ILE A 401 -29.46 15.20 5.42
C ILE A 401 -29.53 13.89 6.19
N THR A 402 -29.90 13.96 7.44
CA THR A 402 -30.14 12.78 8.29
C THR A 402 -31.53 12.88 8.88
N ASP A 403 -32.40 11.97 8.47
CA ASP A 403 -33.73 11.84 9.02
C ASP A 403 -33.73 10.73 10.09
N TYR A 404 -34.18 11.06 11.28
CA TYR A 404 -34.29 10.17 12.43
C TYR A 404 -35.73 9.72 12.63
N THR A 405 -35.91 8.51 13.13
CA THR A 405 -37.24 8.05 13.55
C THR A 405 -37.82 9.01 14.59
N GLY A 406 -39.09 9.40 14.44
CA GLY A 406 -39.74 10.37 15.32
C GLY A 406 -39.85 11.78 14.70
N GLY A 407 -39.55 11.94 13.40
CA GLY A 407 -39.81 13.19 12.66
C GLY A 407 -38.74 14.28 12.86
N LEU A 408 -37.57 13.92 13.40
CA LEU A 408 -36.42 14.82 13.50
C LEU A 408 -35.59 14.74 12.23
N SER A 409 -35.30 15.89 11.63
CA SER A 409 -34.42 16.00 10.44
C SER A 409 -33.29 16.98 10.71
N GLN A 410 -32.08 16.54 10.45
CA GLN A 410 -30.84 17.34 10.54
C GLN A 410 -30.29 17.54 9.15
N LYS A 411 -29.98 18.78 8.80
CA LYS A 411 -29.29 19.13 7.56
C LYS A 411 -28.01 19.90 7.87
N ILE A 412 -26.90 19.44 7.30
CA ILE A 412 -25.61 20.09 7.39
C ILE A 412 -25.14 20.42 5.97
N THR A 413 -24.75 21.69 5.76
CA THR A 413 -24.21 22.18 4.48
C THR A 413 -22.85 22.78 4.74
N THR A 414 -21.82 22.28 4.03
CA THR A 414 -20.43 22.75 4.20
C THR A 414 -19.80 23.03 2.84
N PRO A 415 -20.03 24.22 2.23
CA PRO A 415 -19.16 24.67 1.14
C PRO A 415 -17.79 25.07 1.68
N ASP A 416 -16.77 24.69 0.93
CA ASP A 416 -15.37 24.94 1.26
C ASP A 416 -14.60 25.29 -0.01
N MET A 417 -13.64 26.22 0.09
CA MET A 417 -12.75 26.62 -1.00
C MET A 417 -11.35 26.82 -0.44
N ASN A 418 -10.36 26.28 -1.14
CA ASN A 418 -8.96 26.46 -0.85
C ASN A 418 -8.21 26.93 -2.10
N LEU A 419 -7.34 27.94 -1.94
CA LEU A 419 -6.38 28.36 -2.96
C LEU A 419 -5.00 28.35 -2.31
N ALA A 420 -4.05 27.65 -2.88
CA ALA A 420 -2.70 27.58 -2.37
C ALA A 420 -1.67 27.78 -3.46
N ALA A 421 -0.56 28.40 -3.10
CA ALA A 421 0.64 28.50 -3.91
C ALA A 421 1.86 28.13 -3.08
N ALA A 422 2.75 27.33 -3.64
CA ALA A 422 3.95 26.91 -2.95
C ALA A 422 5.16 26.92 -3.88
N ILE A 423 6.32 27.21 -3.31
CA ILE A 423 7.62 27.18 -3.97
C ILE A 423 8.63 26.43 -3.10
N ASN A 424 9.39 25.55 -3.71
CA ASN A 424 10.53 24.89 -3.08
C ASN A 424 11.74 25.08 -4.00
N GLN A 425 12.86 25.49 -3.42
CA GLN A 425 14.14 25.66 -4.12
C GLN A 425 15.24 25.01 -3.29
N THR A 426 15.94 24.07 -3.86
CA THR A 426 17.06 23.38 -3.20
C THR A 426 18.30 23.47 -4.10
N TYR A 427 19.37 24.02 -3.57
CA TYR A 427 20.64 24.20 -4.26
C TYR A 427 21.73 23.39 -3.56
N THR A 428 22.52 22.69 -4.35
CA THR A 428 23.71 21.99 -3.89
C THR A 428 24.95 22.77 -4.29
N LEU A 429 25.65 23.30 -3.27
CA LEU A 429 26.84 24.15 -3.44
C LEU A 429 28.06 23.49 -2.78
N GLY A 430 28.76 22.64 -3.53
CA GLY A 430 29.85 21.83 -2.99
C GLY A 430 29.40 20.90 -1.86
N ARG A 431 29.83 21.16 -0.63
CA ARG A 431 29.46 20.39 0.55
C ARG A 431 28.20 20.92 1.25
N ASN A 432 27.62 22.01 0.76
CA ASN A 432 26.46 22.62 1.35
C ASN A 432 25.23 22.32 0.50
N ILE A 433 24.09 22.17 1.16
CA ILE A 433 22.77 22.14 0.57
C ILE A 433 21.95 23.23 1.24
N ILE A 434 21.36 24.09 0.45
CA ILE A 434 20.48 25.15 0.94
C ILE A 434 19.10 24.90 0.34
N ALA A 435 18.08 24.79 1.17
CA ALA A 435 16.72 24.66 0.72
C ALA A 435 15.86 25.80 1.31
N TRP A 436 15.06 26.40 0.46
CA TRP A 436 14.04 27.38 0.82
C TRP A 436 12.69 26.92 0.34
N LYS A 437 11.71 26.86 1.26
CA LYS A 437 10.34 26.48 0.98
C LYS A 437 9.41 27.56 1.49
N SER A 438 8.40 27.87 0.69
CA SER A 438 7.40 28.87 1.04
C SER A 438 6.04 28.39 0.55
N THR A 439 5.04 28.53 1.41
CA THR A 439 3.63 28.21 1.09
C THR A 439 2.77 29.38 1.53
N ALA A 440 1.80 29.73 0.73
CA ALA A 440 0.73 30.67 1.09
C ALA A 440 -0.60 30.04 0.64
N ASP A 441 -1.54 29.98 1.54
CA ASP A 441 -2.87 29.45 1.25
C ASP A 441 -3.98 30.30 1.90
N TYR A 442 -5.11 30.31 1.22
CA TYR A 442 -6.34 30.93 1.68
C TYR A 442 -7.47 29.93 1.63
N HIS A 443 -8.10 29.72 2.76
CA HIS A 443 -9.28 28.90 2.90
C HIS A 443 -10.50 29.74 3.23
N HIS A 444 -11.63 29.44 2.60
CA HIS A 444 -12.94 29.95 2.94
C HIS A 444 -13.91 28.81 3.13
N SER A 445 -14.58 28.74 4.26
CA SER A 445 -15.62 27.75 4.50
C SER A 445 -16.82 28.36 5.21
N LYS A 446 -18.00 27.78 4.92
CA LYS A 446 -19.26 28.19 5.50
C LYS A 446 -20.00 26.95 5.98
N GLY A 447 -19.98 26.69 7.29
CA GLY A 447 -20.75 25.62 7.89
C GLY A 447 -22.15 26.08 8.26
N LYS A 448 -23.17 25.34 7.81
CA LYS A 448 -24.56 25.57 8.21
C LYS A 448 -25.17 24.30 8.77
N PHE A 449 -25.79 24.40 9.92
CA PHE A 449 -26.52 23.35 10.61
C PHE A 449 -27.98 23.77 10.76
N ASP A 450 -28.90 23.00 10.20
CA ASP A 450 -30.34 23.19 10.31
C ASP A 450 -30.97 21.95 10.97
N LEU A 451 -31.75 22.15 12.00
CA LEU A 451 -32.50 21.12 12.69
C LEU A 451 -34.00 21.44 12.63
N THR A 452 -34.81 20.49 12.19
CA THR A 452 -36.25 20.58 12.12
C THR A 452 -36.92 19.42 12.85
N SER A 453 -37.89 19.67 13.69
CA SER A 453 -38.71 18.61 14.33
C SER A 453 -40.15 18.73 13.86
N GLN A 454 -40.67 17.65 13.29
CA GLN A 454 -42.11 17.55 13.01
C GLN A 454 -42.78 16.93 14.25
N SER A 455 -43.48 17.74 15.02
CA SER A 455 -44.30 17.28 16.13
C SER A 455 -45.62 16.72 15.59
N ASP A 456 -45.96 15.49 15.91
CA ASP A 456 -47.26 14.81 15.57
C ASP A 456 -48.46 15.39 16.33
N SER A 457 -48.29 16.39 17.15
CA SER A 457 -49.39 17.00 17.92
C SER A 457 -49.87 18.29 17.24
N THR A 458 -51.13 18.46 17.16
CA THR A 458 -51.94 19.57 16.61
C THR A 458 -51.54 21.01 17.02
N SER A 459 -50.35 21.26 17.51
CA SER A 459 -49.78 22.58 17.84
C SER A 459 -48.72 22.96 16.81
N ALA A 460 -49.07 23.85 15.94
CA ALA A 460 -48.36 24.25 14.71
C ALA A 460 -47.10 25.13 14.95
N THR A 461 -46.13 24.68 15.69
CA THR A 461 -44.81 25.28 15.67
C THR A 461 -43.77 24.18 15.54
N ALA A 462 -43.34 23.96 14.27
CA ALA A 462 -42.12 23.22 14.03
C ALA A 462 -40.97 23.96 14.74
N ASN A 463 -40.39 23.33 15.76
CA ASN A 463 -39.21 23.89 16.41
C ASN A 463 -38.05 23.75 15.40
N SER A 464 -37.64 24.84 14.80
CA SER A 464 -36.47 24.89 13.92
C SER A 464 -35.31 25.60 14.65
N TYR A 465 -34.14 24.99 14.58
CA TYR A 465 -32.89 25.60 15.01
C TYR A 465 -31.97 25.71 13.79
N SER A 466 -31.28 26.84 13.66
CA SER A 466 -30.28 27.02 12.60
C SER A 466 -29.06 27.71 13.18
N ASP A 467 -27.89 27.16 12.84
CA ASP A 467 -26.59 27.72 13.19
C ASP A 467 -25.73 27.84 11.93
N GLU A 468 -25.02 28.96 11.80
CA GLU A 468 -24.20 29.24 10.64
C GLU A 468 -22.87 29.86 11.07
N LEU A 469 -21.76 29.24 10.65
CA LEU A 469 -20.41 29.72 10.91
C LEU A 469 -19.67 29.94 9.59
N VAL A 470 -19.16 31.17 9.42
CA VAL A 470 -18.32 31.55 8.29
C VAL A 470 -16.87 31.66 8.76
N ASN A 471 -15.96 31.01 8.08
CA ASN A 471 -14.55 30.95 8.43
C ASN A 471 -13.70 31.40 7.24
N ASN A 472 -12.70 32.23 7.54
CA ASN A 472 -11.64 32.57 6.58
C ASN A 472 -10.31 32.35 7.29
N LEU A 473 -9.43 31.59 6.63
CA LEU A 473 -8.10 31.29 7.15
C LEU A 473 -7.07 31.70 6.12
N TRP A 474 -6.22 32.64 6.49
CA TRP A 474 -5.00 32.96 5.76
C TRP A 474 -3.84 32.26 6.45
N HIS A 475 -3.07 31.54 5.69
CA HIS A 475 -1.89 30.86 6.19
C HIS A 475 -0.67 31.15 5.32
N THR A 476 0.48 31.36 5.96
CA THR A 476 1.77 31.41 5.29
C THR A 476 2.82 30.65 6.10
N ALA A 477 3.62 29.85 5.43
CA ALA A 477 4.74 29.15 6.05
C ALA A 477 6.01 29.31 5.21
N HIS A 478 7.10 29.66 5.87
CA HIS A 478 8.41 29.84 5.27
C HIS A 478 9.42 29.00 6.02
N SER A 479 10.24 28.22 5.31
CA SER A 479 11.32 27.46 5.92
C SER A 479 12.61 27.67 5.14
N LEU A 480 13.70 27.77 5.88
CA LEU A 480 15.06 27.80 5.36
C LEU A 480 15.84 26.69 6.02
N SER A 481 16.48 25.83 5.25
CA SER A 481 17.39 24.84 5.77
C SER A 481 18.77 24.95 5.15
N TRP A 482 19.78 24.69 5.95
CA TRP A 482 21.16 24.64 5.55
C TRP A 482 21.79 23.36 6.06
N ASN A 483 22.09 22.45 5.14
CA ASN A 483 22.77 21.19 5.39
C ASN A 483 24.23 21.30 4.96
N ARG A 484 25.14 20.79 5.78
CA ARG A 484 26.57 20.71 5.46
C ARG A 484 27.14 19.34 5.81
N GLN A 485 27.87 18.78 4.86
CA GLN A 485 28.52 17.50 4.99
C GLN A 485 29.96 17.61 5.55
N TYR A 486 30.26 16.83 6.57
CA TYR A 486 31.56 16.69 7.22
C TYR A 486 32.01 15.21 7.18
N GLY A 487 32.44 14.72 6.01
CA GLY A 487 32.74 13.31 5.81
C GLY A 487 31.48 12.44 5.87
N ARG A 488 31.37 11.58 6.88
CA ARG A 488 30.17 10.74 7.11
C ARG A 488 29.12 11.41 8.01
N TRP A 489 29.48 12.56 8.60
CA TRP A 489 28.56 13.35 9.40
C TRP A 489 27.91 14.46 8.57
N HIS A 490 26.69 14.76 8.89
CA HIS A 490 25.93 15.85 8.31
C HIS A 490 25.29 16.68 9.42
N ALA A 491 25.28 17.97 9.23
CA ALA A 491 24.54 18.89 10.08
C ALA A 491 23.53 19.63 9.20
N ASP A 492 22.25 19.50 9.53
CA ASP A 492 21.14 20.21 8.92
C ASP A 492 20.53 21.17 9.94
N ASN A 493 20.38 22.44 9.59
CA ASN A 493 19.81 23.43 10.47
C ASN A 493 18.57 24.02 9.79
N GLY A 494 17.40 23.67 10.31
CA GLY A 494 16.11 24.16 9.84
C GLY A 494 15.59 25.32 10.69
N LEU A 495 15.13 26.36 10.03
CA LEU A 495 14.35 27.45 10.63
C LEU A 495 13.04 27.57 9.87
N ARG A 496 11.92 27.58 10.60
CA ARG A 496 10.58 27.74 10.03
C ARG A 496 9.83 28.84 10.76
N PHE A 497 9.15 29.65 9.98
CA PHE A 497 8.20 30.65 10.48
C PHE A 497 6.85 30.45 9.81
N GLU A 498 5.77 30.58 10.58
CA GLU A 498 4.40 30.27 10.16
C GLU A 498 3.43 31.25 10.81
N VAL A 499 2.45 31.69 10.03
CA VAL A 499 1.36 32.57 10.49
C VAL A 499 0.05 31.98 10.02
N GLU A 500 -0.87 31.79 10.93
CA GLU A 500 -2.27 31.49 10.66
C GLU A 500 -3.14 32.64 11.18
N ASP A 501 -3.99 33.20 10.33
CA ASP A 501 -4.97 34.22 10.67
C ASP A 501 -6.37 33.68 10.36
N LEU A 502 -7.03 33.19 11.41
CA LEU A 502 -8.37 32.62 11.38
C LEU A 502 -9.41 33.63 11.84
N ASN A 503 -10.25 34.08 10.92
CA ASN A 503 -11.45 34.82 11.23
C ASN A 503 -12.64 33.86 11.28
N VAL A 504 -13.30 33.73 12.42
CA VAL A 504 -14.50 32.92 12.65
C VAL A 504 -15.49 33.67 13.50
N ALA A 505 -16.78 33.67 13.12
CA ALA A 505 -17.83 34.37 13.83
C ALA A 505 -17.52 35.86 14.13
N HIS A 506 -16.78 36.51 13.22
CA HIS A 506 -16.28 37.88 13.33
C HIS A 506 -15.16 38.08 14.39
N GLU A 507 -14.62 37.03 14.95
CA GLU A 507 -13.47 37.05 15.85
C GLU A 507 -12.20 36.66 15.13
N ASN A 508 -11.12 37.42 15.35
CA ASN A 508 -9.81 37.13 14.79
C ASN A 508 -8.94 36.32 15.74
N ASN A 509 -8.47 35.19 15.28
CA ASN A 509 -7.58 34.32 16.00
C ASN A 509 -6.26 34.19 15.21
N VAL A 510 -5.18 34.76 15.70
CA VAL A 510 -3.88 34.70 15.02
C VAL A 510 -2.96 33.80 15.80
N LEU A 511 -2.35 32.84 15.09
CA LEU A 511 -1.25 32.00 15.55
C LEU A 511 0.04 32.39 14.86
N LEU A 512 1.03 32.77 15.64
CA LEU A 512 2.41 32.97 15.20
C LEU A 512 3.25 31.79 15.70
N GLN A 513 3.96 31.14 14.79
CA GLN A 513 4.80 30.00 15.12
C GLN A 513 6.20 30.17 14.56
N GLY A 514 7.21 29.93 15.38
CA GLY A 514 8.62 29.85 14.98
C GLY A 514 9.21 28.52 15.43
N THR A 515 9.83 27.78 14.53
CA THR A 515 10.44 26.48 14.81
C THR A 515 11.90 26.47 14.45
N LEU A 516 12.76 26.03 15.36
CA LEU A 516 14.17 25.72 15.14
C LEU A 516 14.33 24.21 15.24
N SER A 517 14.89 23.59 14.18
CA SER A 517 15.04 22.14 14.07
C SER A 517 16.43 21.77 13.52
N PRO A 518 17.50 21.80 14.35
CA PRO A 518 18.78 21.25 13.95
C PRO A 518 18.72 19.72 13.93
N THR A 519 19.37 19.13 12.94
CA THR A 519 19.55 17.67 12.80
C THR A 519 21.01 17.35 12.60
N TRP A 520 21.53 16.40 13.36
CA TRP A 520 22.84 15.82 13.13
C TRP A 520 22.68 14.36 12.77
N TYR A 521 23.26 13.94 11.66
CA TYR A 521 23.19 12.54 11.29
C TYR A 521 24.52 12.00 10.76
N TYR A 522 24.78 10.75 11.10
CA TYR A 522 25.86 9.93 10.60
C TYR A 522 25.30 8.93 9.59
N ASN A 523 25.96 8.79 8.45
CA ASN A 523 25.56 7.86 7.41
C ASN A 523 26.77 7.20 6.77
N ASP A 524 26.81 5.86 6.83
CA ASP A 524 27.69 5.02 6.03
C ASP A 524 26.95 3.82 5.46
N ASP A 525 27.64 2.85 4.87
CA ASP A 525 27.01 1.69 4.24
C ASP A 525 26.22 0.81 5.23
N ASP A 526 26.67 0.72 6.49
CA ASP A 526 26.11 -0.15 7.50
C ASP A 526 25.22 0.59 8.51
N TRP A 527 25.60 1.81 8.92
CA TRP A 527 24.98 2.53 10.00
C TRP A 527 24.38 3.87 9.56
N ARG A 528 23.23 4.17 10.11
CA ARG A 528 22.63 5.49 10.09
C ARG A 528 22.14 5.85 11.47
N ILE A 529 22.56 7.01 11.93
CA ILE A 529 22.20 7.51 13.26
C ILE A 529 21.83 8.97 13.09
N SER A 530 20.64 9.36 13.53
CA SER A 530 20.26 10.77 13.59
C SER A 530 19.87 11.19 14.99
N PHE A 531 20.10 12.45 15.27
CA PHE A 531 19.67 13.16 16.48
C PHE A 531 19.08 14.50 16.04
N ASP A 532 17.79 14.69 16.31
CA ASP A 532 16.98 15.77 15.79
C ASP A 532 16.30 16.53 16.94
N PRO A 533 17.02 17.38 17.74
CA PRO A 533 16.36 18.22 18.72
C PRO A 533 15.66 19.39 18.04
N GLY A 534 14.59 19.86 18.64
CA GLY A 534 13.86 20.99 18.08
C GLY A 534 13.08 21.74 19.14
N LEU A 535 12.74 22.98 18.80
CA LEU A 535 12.01 23.88 19.66
C LEU A 535 11.04 24.71 18.84
N THR A 536 9.76 24.68 19.23
CA THR A 536 8.72 25.48 18.61
C THR A 536 8.18 26.51 19.61
N LEU A 537 8.17 27.77 19.23
CA LEU A 537 7.49 28.87 19.93
C LEU A 537 6.16 29.10 19.23
N LYS A 538 5.06 29.02 19.99
CA LYS A 538 3.70 29.36 19.52
C LYS A 538 3.12 30.50 20.33
N ARG A 539 2.49 31.45 19.64
CA ARG A 539 1.75 32.53 20.27
C ARG A 539 0.34 32.60 19.70
N PHE A 540 -0.65 32.35 20.56
CA PHE A 540 -2.08 32.50 20.30
C PHE A 540 -2.51 33.87 20.76
N THR A 541 -2.91 34.76 19.86
CA THR A 541 -3.20 36.17 20.21
C THR A 541 -4.51 36.31 20.94
N HIS A 542 -5.57 35.64 20.53
CA HIS A 542 -6.89 35.69 21.15
C HIS A 542 -6.87 35.14 22.59
N GLN A 543 -6.25 33.96 22.79
CA GLN A 543 -6.11 33.34 24.11
C GLN A 543 -5.00 33.97 24.96
N GLY A 544 -4.22 34.91 24.42
CA GLY A 544 -3.09 35.56 25.11
C GLY A 544 -1.95 34.58 25.49
N ALA A 545 -1.95 33.35 24.95
CA ALA A 545 -1.02 32.31 25.33
C ALA A 545 0.26 32.33 24.51
N THR A 546 1.40 32.21 25.19
CA THR A 546 2.71 31.99 24.53
C THR A 546 3.31 30.70 25.07
N LEU A 547 3.60 29.75 24.19
CA LEU A 547 3.99 28.41 24.57
C LEU A 547 5.30 28.04 23.90
N LEU A 548 6.19 27.45 24.68
CA LEU A 548 7.45 26.87 24.21
C LEU A 548 7.30 25.33 24.20
N LEU A 549 7.44 24.72 23.05
CA LEU A 549 7.15 23.30 22.80
C LEU A 549 8.42 22.60 22.33
N PRO A 550 9.14 21.92 23.23
CA PRO A 550 10.27 21.10 22.84
C PRO A 550 9.81 19.85 22.09
N HIS A 551 10.60 19.44 21.11
CA HIS A 551 10.45 18.18 20.38
C HIS A 551 11.81 17.63 20.00
N GLY A 552 11.86 16.34 19.64
CA GLY A 552 13.12 15.78 19.16
C GLY A 552 13.00 14.29 18.90
N SER A 553 13.97 13.78 18.14
CA SER A 553 14.05 12.38 17.84
C SER A 553 15.47 11.82 17.87
N ILE A 554 15.59 10.53 18.12
CA ILE A 554 16.78 9.73 17.93
C ILE A 554 16.37 8.59 17.00
N PHE A 555 17.13 8.40 15.93
CA PHE A 555 16.95 7.29 15.01
C PHE A 555 18.27 6.55 14.83
N ILE A 556 18.21 5.23 14.87
CA ILE A 556 19.35 4.35 14.63
C ILE A 556 18.88 3.26 13.66
N ASN A 557 19.61 3.10 12.56
CA ASN A 557 19.42 2.01 11.62
C ASN A 557 20.72 1.28 11.38
N ARG A 558 20.65 -0.04 11.25
CA ARG A 558 21.78 -0.87 10.86
C ARG A 558 21.40 -1.82 9.74
N ASN A 559 22.17 -1.77 8.66
CA ASN A 559 22.05 -2.67 7.54
C ASN A 559 22.99 -3.87 7.68
N TYR A 560 22.53 -5.05 7.33
CA TYR A 560 23.35 -6.25 7.19
C TYR A 560 23.38 -6.66 5.72
N GLY A 561 24.19 -5.92 4.95
CA GLY A 561 24.19 -5.98 3.49
C GLY A 561 22.78 -5.67 2.94
N ASN A 562 22.45 -6.31 1.80
CA ASN A 562 21.15 -6.04 1.14
C ASN A 562 20.01 -6.98 1.58
N ARG A 563 20.18 -7.76 2.67
CA ARG A 563 19.20 -8.78 3.05
C ARG A 563 18.35 -8.41 4.24
N SER A 564 18.92 -7.73 5.20
CA SER A 564 18.19 -7.36 6.41
C SER A 564 18.69 -6.02 6.95
N ASN A 565 17.79 -5.34 7.62
CA ASN A 565 18.10 -4.17 8.44
C ASN A 565 17.20 -4.16 9.66
N TRP A 566 17.64 -3.48 10.70
CA TRP A 566 16.79 -3.07 11.80
C TRP A 566 16.91 -1.57 12.01
N SER A 567 15.83 -0.99 12.47
CA SER A 567 15.80 0.41 12.89
C SER A 567 15.14 0.54 14.26
N PHE A 568 15.60 1.54 15.00
CA PHE A 568 15.01 1.94 16.27
C PHE A 568 14.90 3.46 16.30
N SER A 569 13.75 3.97 16.72
CA SER A 569 13.56 5.41 16.93
C SER A 569 12.83 5.70 18.24
N ILE A 570 13.20 6.83 18.83
CA ILE A 570 12.47 7.48 19.92
C ILE A 570 12.15 8.89 19.47
N ASN A 571 10.88 9.28 19.58
CA ASN A 571 10.40 10.60 19.24
C ASN A 571 9.66 11.18 20.43
N TYR A 572 10.06 12.37 20.86
CA TYR A 572 9.34 13.19 21.81
C TYR A 572 8.77 14.40 21.10
N ASN A 573 7.48 14.66 21.28
CA ASN A 573 6.82 15.81 20.71
C ASN A 573 5.87 16.43 21.71
N GLU A 574 5.89 17.76 21.82
CA GLU A 574 4.90 18.54 22.55
C GLU A 574 4.08 19.34 21.56
N SER A 575 2.76 19.27 21.67
CA SER A 575 1.78 19.91 20.78
C SER A 575 0.66 20.59 21.55
N THR A 576 -0.12 21.41 20.84
CA THR A 576 -1.29 22.10 21.36
C THR A 576 -2.54 21.61 20.64
N SER A 577 -3.72 21.83 21.21
CA SER A 577 -4.99 21.63 20.52
C SER A 577 -5.08 22.46 19.24
N ALA A 578 -5.87 21.97 18.29
CA ALA A 578 -6.18 22.63 17.03
C ALA A 578 -7.23 23.74 17.21
N TRP A 579 -7.40 24.57 16.18
CA TRP A 579 -8.45 25.61 16.17
C TRP A 579 -9.86 25.08 16.45
N ASN A 580 -10.15 23.86 16.01
CA ASN A 580 -11.45 23.21 16.28
C ASN A 580 -11.82 23.19 17.77
N ASP A 581 -10.84 23.15 18.66
CA ASP A 581 -11.10 22.98 20.07
C ASP A 581 -11.16 24.33 20.82
N ILE A 582 -10.52 25.39 20.27
CA ILE A 582 -10.25 26.61 21.03
C ILE A 582 -10.81 27.92 20.43
N ALA A 583 -11.22 27.90 19.12
CA ALA A 583 -11.58 29.13 18.43
C ALA A 583 -13.07 29.51 18.56
N VAL A 584 -13.97 28.56 18.87
CA VAL A 584 -15.41 28.84 19.06
C VAL A 584 -15.85 28.34 20.43
N SER A 585 -16.32 29.23 21.28
CA SER A 585 -16.59 28.95 22.68
C SER A 585 -17.68 27.90 22.92
N HIS A 586 -18.72 27.91 22.11
CA HIS A 586 -19.84 26.96 22.23
C HIS A 586 -20.31 26.56 20.84
N ARG A 587 -20.43 25.26 20.60
CA ARG A 587 -20.84 24.71 19.29
C ARG A 587 -21.68 23.45 19.40
N GLN A 588 -22.67 23.36 18.53
CA GLN A 588 -23.48 22.17 18.34
C GLN A 588 -22.91 21.36 17.19
N ILE A 589 -22.56 20.09 17.45
CA ILE A 589 -21.97 19.17 16.45
C ILE A 589 -23.08 18.44 15.68
N ASP A 590 -24.05 17.93 16.40
CA ASP A 590 -25.24 17.26 15.88
C ASP A 590 -26.48 17.59 16.75
N TYR A 591 -27.60 17.03 16.44
CA TYR A 591 -28.87 17.37 17.12
C TYR A 591 -28.86 17.18 18.63
N ARG A 592 -27.93 16.43 19.20
CA ARG A 592 -27.83 16.12 20.63
C ARG A 592 -26.43 16.36 21.24
N THR A 593 -25.44 16.78 20.47
CA THR A 593 -24.06 16.91 20.93
C THR A 593 -23.62 18.36 20.92
N TRP A 594 -23.18 18.87 22.07
CA TRP A 594 -22.59 20.19 22.28
C TRP A 594 -21.16 20.05 22.79
N ILE A 595 -20.31 20.95 22.35
CA ILE A 595 -18.93 21.09 22.85
C ILE A 595 -18.70 22.51 23.27
N GLU A 596 -18.15 22.67 24.48
CA GLU A 596 -17.66 23.95 25.01
C GLU A 596 -16.15 24.01 24.88
N ALA A 597 -15.63 25.08 24.28
CA ALA A 597 -14.20 25.28 24.18
C ALA A 597 -13.59 25.66 25.55
N PRO A 598 -12.31 25.29 25.79
CA PRO A 598 -11.61 25.73 26.98
C PRO A 598 -11.25 27.22 26.94
N ASP A 599 -11.12 27.84 28.09
CA ASP A 599 -10.57 29.17 28.27
C ASP A 599 -9.03 29.23 28.27
N PHE A 600 -8.40 28.10 28.02
CA PHE A 600 -6.96 27.87 27.94
C PHE A 600 -6.59 27.09 26.68
N VAL A 601 -5.30 27.03 26.36
CA VAL A 601 -4.81 26.20 25.25
C VAL A 601 -4.36 24.83 25.78
N PRO A 602 -5.12 23.73 25.55
CA PRO A 602 -4.72 22.39 25.94
C PRO A 602 -3.40 21.98 25.29
N ARG A 603 -2.57 21.25 26.04
CA ARG A 603 -1.26 20.75 25.59
C ARG A 603 -1.20 19.25 25.74
N SER A 604 -0.48 18.61 24.81
CA SER A 604 -0.17 17.20 24.88
C SER A 604 1.31 16.95 24.66
N ARG A 605 1.85 15.95 25.35
CA ARG A 605 3.23 15.46 25.20
C ARG A 605 3.18 14.02 24.79
N THR A 606 3.90 13.67 23.74
CA THR A 606 3.93 12.30 23.22
C THR A 606 5.36 11.79 23.21
N LEU A 607 5.59 10.62 23.79
CA LEU A 607 6.81 9.83 23.62
C LEU A 607 6.44 8.60 22.79
N LEU A 608 7.03 8.49 21.60
CA LEU A 608 6.86 7.36 20.70
C LEU A 608 8.17 6.61 20.58
N SER A 609 8.15 5.28 20.72
CA SER A 609 9.29 4.39 20.46
C SER A 609 8.90 3.40 19.39
N LEU A 610 9.74 3.22 18.38
CA LEU A 610 9.53 2.29 17.29
C LEU A 610 10.77 1.42 17.09
N PHE A 611 10.55 0.11 17.01
CA PHE A 611 11.55 -0.85 16.54
C PHE A 611 11.01 -1.56 15.31
N GLU A 612 11.82 -1.68 14.28
CA GLU A 612 11.48 -2.37 13.05
C GLU A 612 12.62 -3.27 12.61
N TYR A 613 12.31 -4.48 12.14
CA TYR A 613 13.23 -5.42 11.54
C TYR A 613 12.71 -5.90 10.19
N ASN A 614 13.50 -5.72 9.16
CA ASN A 614 13.20 -6.14 7.80
C ASN A 614 14.13 -7.27 7.36
N TYR A 615 13.57 -8.29 6.70
CA TYR A 615 14.33 -9.36 6.09
C TYR A 615 13.78 -9.69 4.70
N LYS A 616 14.67 -9.89 3.72
CA LYS A 616 14.29 -10.21 2.35
C LYS A 616 15.24 -11.18 1.69
N ARG A 617 14.68 -12.06 0.85
CA ARG A 617 15.39 -12.90 -0.11
C ARG A 617 14.67 -12.85 -1.47
N PRO A 618 14.88 -11.83 -2.31
CA PRO A 618 14.12 -11.59 -3.53
C PRO A 618 14.15 -12.76 -4.52
N ILE A 619 15.31 -13.40 -4.72
CA ILE A 619 15.44 -14.57 -5.61
C ILE A 619 14.55 -15.73 -5.14
N TYR A 620 14.40 -15.90 -3.82
CA TYR A 620 13.51 -16.88 -3.21
C TYR A 620 12.10 -16.35 -3.01
N GLN A 621 11.84 -15.09 -3.42
CA GLN A 621 10.55 -14.40 -3.29
C GLN A 621 10.01 -14.42 -1.86
N PHE A 622 10.89 -14.24 -0.87
CA PHE A 622 10.54 -14.18 0.54
C PHE A 622 10.85 -12.82 1.12
N PHE A 623 9.85 -12.24 1.80
CA PHE A 623 9.90 -10.92 2.42
C PHE A 623 9.24 -10.99 3.80
N SER A 624 9.82 -10.34 4.79
CA SER A 624 9.20 -10.20 6.11
C SER A 624 9.55 -8.87 6.75
N ASN A 625 8.63 -8.38 7.55
CA ASN A 625 8.77 -7.20 8.38
C ASN A 625 8.23 -7.53 9.77
N PHE A 626 8.96 -7.14 10.80
CA PHE A 626 8.51 -7.13 12.19
C PHE A 626 8.58 -5.71 12.69
N LYS A 627 7.51 -5.24 13.34
CA LYS A 627 7.41 -3.89 13.86
C LYS A 627 6.77 -3.92 15.24
N ILE A 628 7.33 -3.17 16.16
CA ILE A 628 6.72 -2.89 17.47
C ILE A 628 6.88 -1.40 17.76
N TYR A 629 5.78 -0.75 18.12
CA TYR A 629 5.84 0.60 18.61
C TYR A 629 5.08 0.73 19.93
N GLY A 630 5.60 1.62 20.80
CA GLY A 630 4.95 2.01 22.01
C GLY A 630 4.81 3.53 22.04
N SER A 631 3.68 4.03 22.52
CA SER A 631 3.48 5.47 22.74
C SER A 631 2.92 5.75 24.11
N ARG A 632 3.41 6.83 24.72
CA ARG A 632 2.86 7.41 25.95
C ARG A 632 2.47 8.85 25.67
N LEU A 633 1.23 9.16 25.98
CA LEU A 633 0.63 10.47 25.80
C LEU A 633 0.26 11.06 27.17
N TRP A 634 0.76 12.24 27.46
CA TRP A 634 0.37 13.08 28.61
C TRP A 634 -0.42 14.27 28.10
N ASN A 635 -1.64 14.44 28.58
CA ASN A 635 -2.47 15.59 28.29
C ASN A 635 -2.60 16.47 29.52
N THR A 636 -2.66 17.79 29.32
CA THR A 636 -2.90 18.75 30.40
C THR A 636 -4.40 19.06 30.60
N ALA A 637 -5.22 18.50 29.71
CA ALA A 637 -6.67 18.66 29.72
C ALA A 637 -7.35 17.36 29.35
N ALA A 638 -8.59 17.23 29.75
CA ALA A 638 -9.48 16.16 29.34
C ALA A 638 -10.85 16.74 28.98
N MET A 639 -11.64 15.99 28.21
CA MET A 639 -13.03 16.32 27.93
C MET A 639 -13.91 15.54 28.90
N ASP A 640 -14.70 16.22 29.71
CA ASP A 640 -15.74 15.63 30.52
C ASP A 640 -17.03 15.53 29.71
N MET A 641 -17.60 14.32 29.67
CA MET A 641 -18.85 14.01 28.95
C MET A 641 -19.98 13.90 29.94
N VAL A 642 -20.97 14.76 29.82
CA VAL A 642 -22.20 14.71 30.60
C VAL A 642 -23.36 14.32 29.69
N ILE A 643 -24.13 13.31 30.08
CA ILE A 643 -25.35 12.87 29.41
C ILE A 643 -26.57 13.25 30.23
N THR A 644 -27.42 14.16 29.69
CA THR A 644 -28.66 14.58 30.31
C THR A 644 -29.80 14.49 29.29
N ASP A 645 -30.86 13.75 29.60
CA ASP A 645 -32.01 13.56 28.68
C ASP A 645 -31.63 13.15 27.27
N GLY A 646 -30.62 12.28 27.13
CA GLY A 646 -30.13 11.80 25.83
C GLY A 646 -29.30 12.80 25.03
N LYS A 647 -28.99 14.00 25.62
CA LYS A 647 -28.10 14.99 25.06
C LYS A 647 -26.69 14.83 25.63
N TYR A 648 -25.68 15.03 24.81
CA TYR A 648 -24.26 14.93 25.16
C TYR A 648 -23.68 16.34 25.24
N SER A 649 -23.11 16.70 26.37
CA SER A 649 -22.35 17.90 26.57
C SER A 649 -20.90 17.53 26.89
N TYR A 650 -19.99 18.10 26.15
CA TYR A 650 -18.55 17.91 26.35
C TYR A 650 -17.96 19.25 26.81
N THR A 651 -17.29 19.24 27.93
CA THR A 651 -16.63 20.40 28.50
C THR A 651 -15.16 20.10 28.77
N TRP A 652 -14.27 20.98 28.39
CA TRP A 652 -12.85 20.82 28.67
C TRP A 652 -12.56 21.14 30.14
N ILE A 653 -11.81 20.27 30.78
CA ILE A 653 -11.38 20.43 32.17
C ILE A 653 -9.86 20.37 32.26
N HIS A 654 -9.32 21.18 33.22
CA HIS A 654 -7.90 21.08 33.58
C HIS A 654 -7.65 19.78 34.33
N HIS A 655 -7.15 18.80 33.64
CA HIS A 655 -6.79 17.52 34.23
C HIS A 655 -5.64 16.83 33.50
N ASN A 656 -4.62 16.43 34.25
CA ASN A 656 -3.51 15.66 33.71
C ASN A 656 -3.92 14.21 33.52
N SER A 657 -4.05 13.79 32.28
CA SER A 657 -4.35 12.40 31.93
C SER A 657 -3.17 11.71 31.26
N LEU A 658 -3.12 10.41 31.40
CA LEU A 658 -2.09 9.54 30.80
C LEU A 658 -2.74 8.46 29.95
N SER A 659 -2.23 8.26 28.75
CA SER A 659 -2.57 7.09 27.96
C SER A 659 -1.34 6.41 27.38
N ASP A 660 -1.34 5.08 27.42
CA ASP A 660 -0.30 4.21 26.87
C ASP A 660 -0.89 3.38 25.75
N ASN A 661 -0.12 3.23 24.67
CA ASN A 661 -0.46 2.32 23.57
C ASN A 661 0.79 1.51 23.17
N VAL A 662 0.60 0.21 22.94
CA VAL A 662 1.62 -0.68 22.40
C VAL A 662 1.01 -1.46 21.26
N ASN A 663 1.66 -1.43 20.12
CA ASN A 663 1.29 -2.20 18.94
C ASN A 663 2.47 -3.04 18.47
N ALA A 664 2.22 -4.31 18.15
CA ALA A 664 3.20 -5.20 17.54
C ALA A 664 2.61 -5.81 16.27
N SER A 665 3.40 -5.89 15.21
CA SER A 665 2.97 -6.49 13.95
C SER A 665 4.07 -7.30 13.29
N VAL A 666 3.66 -8.36 12.60
CA VAL A 666 4.51 -9.21 11.77
C VAL A 666 3.86 -9.32 10.40
N TYR A 667 4.63 -9.10 9.37
CA TYR A 667 4.24 -9.34 8.00
C TYR A 667 5.19 -10.32 7.34
N MET A 668 4.66 -11.33 6.65
CA MET A 668 5.43 -12.29 5.87
C MET A 668 4.78 -12.51 4.51
N SER A 669 5.58 -12.51 3.46
CA SER A 669 5.14 -12.77 2.08
C SER A 669 6.07 -13.75 1.41
N LYS A 670 5.50 -14.76 0.75
CA LYS A 670 6.24 -15.77 0.01
C LYS A 670 5.61 -16.04 -1.35
N GLY A 671 6.42 -15.96 -2.40
CA GLY A 671 6.06 -16.37 -3.75
C GLY A 671 6.62 -17.75 -4.08
N TRP A 672 5.84 -18.51 -4.84
CA TRP A 672 6.14 -19.88 -5.32
C TRP A 672 5.91 -19.93 -6.83
N SER A 673 6.83 -19.32 -7.60
CA SER A 673 6.63 -19.12 -9.05
C SER A 673 6.37 -20.41 -9.83
N ALA A 674 6.97 -21.54 -9.41
CA ALA A 674 6.79 -22.83 -10.07
C ALA A 674 5.35 -23.32 -10.08
N ILE A 675 4.55 -22.90 -9.11
CA ILE A 675 3.13 -23.28 -8.94
C ILE A 675 2.21 -22.08 -9.01
N HIS A 676 2.71 -20.90 -9.39
CA HIS A 676 1.93 -19.66 -9.48
C HIS A 676 1.17 -19.31 -8.19
N LEU A 677 1.82 -19.49 -7.04
CA LEU A 677 1.24 -19.22 -5.72
C LEU A 677 1.96 -18.06 -5.02
N LYS A 678 1.19 -17.16 -4.42
CA LYS A 678 1.64 -16.16 -3.44
C LYS A 678 0.90 -16.43 -2.12
N THR A 679 1.61 -16.35 -1.02
CA THR A 679 1.03 -16.41 0.32
C THR A 679 1.53 -15.26 1.15
N ASN A 680 0.62 -14.60 1.86
CA ASN A 680 0.93 -13.56 2.84
C ASN A 680 0.32 -13.93 4.19
N LEU A 681 0.96 -13.51 5.24
CA LEU A 681 0.45 -13.57 6.61
C LEU A 681 0.77 -12.25 7.30
N ALA A 682 -0.25 -11.54 7.75
CA ALA A 682 -0.11 -10.40 8.63
C ALA A 682 -0.69 -10.75 10.00
N LEU A 683 0.07 -10.45 11.05
CA LEU A 683 -0.34 -10.59 12.44
C LEU A 683 -0.19 -9.21 13.08
N SER A 684 -1.16 -8.78 13.87
CA SER A 684 -1.05 -7.55 14.65
C SER A 684 -1.70 -7.71 16.01
N GLY A 685 -1.14 -7.03 17.01
CA GLY A 685 -1.68 -6.94 18.36
C GLY A 685 -1.59 -5.50 18.83
N ASN A 686 -2.64 -5.00 19.48
CA ASN A 686 -2.71 -3.68 20.06
C ASN A 686 -3.17 -3.78 21.51
N TYR A 687 -2.46 -3.11 22.41
CA TYR A 687 -2.86 -2.89 23.79
C TYR A 687 -2.85 -1.40 24.07
N SER A 688 -3.95 -0.87 24.58
CA SER A 688 -4.04 0.51 25.03
C SER A 688 -4.61 0.60 26.45
N LYS A 689 -4.12 1.59 27.19
CA LYS A 689 -4.57 1.95 28.54
C LYS A 689 -4.71 3.45 28.63
N GLY A 690 -5.78 3.93 29.21
CA GLY A 690 -6.01 5.38 29.36
C GLY A 690 -7.10 5.68 30.38
N GLN A 691 -7.46 6.95 30.40
CA GLN A 691 -8.50 7.51 31.27
C GLN A 691 -9.54 8.22 30.42
N GLN A 692 -10.80 8.07 30.77
CA GLN A 692 -11.91 8.82 30.21
C GLN A 692 -12.67 9.49 31.36
N TYR A 693 -13.22 10.66 31.08
CA TYR A 693 -13.97 11.44 32.04
C TYR A 693 -15.44 11.44 31.66
N SER A 694 -16.30 11.26 32.63
CA SER A 694 -17.74 11.30 32.45
C SER A 694 -18.45 11.73 33.73
N ALA A 695 -19.20 12.84 33.65
CA ALA A 695 -19.95 13.44 34.73
C ALA A 695 -19.12 13.69 36.01
N GLY A 696 -17.86 14.09 35.86
CA GLY A 696 -16.92 14.34 36.94
C GLY A 696 -16.19 13.10 37.47
N ASP A 697 -16.54 11.92 37.02
CA ASP A 697 -15.86 10.67 37.36
C ASP A 697 -14.74 10.32 36.38
N ILE A 698 -13.69 9.65 36.90
CA ILE A 698 -12.56 9.17 36.11
C ILE A 698 -12.72 7.66 35.93
N ILE A 699 -12.71 7.23 34.67
CA ILE A 699 -12.82 5.84 34.30
C ILE A 699 -11.50 5.38 33.71
N ASP A 700 -10.79 4.52 34.41
CA ASP A 700 -9.63 3.83 33.83
C ASP A 700 -10.11 2.74 32.87
N TYR A 701 -9.60 2.73 31.65
CA TYR A 701 -9.90 1.70 30.66
C TYR A 701 -8.65 1.03 30.14
N GLN A 702 -8.82 -0.20 29.72
CA GLN A 702 -7.84 -0.98 28.96
C GLN A 702 -8.53 -1.60 27.75
N TYR A 703 -7.81 -1.68 26.65
CA TYR A 703 -8.28 -2.30 25.42
C TYR A 703 -7.20 -3.22 24.86
N LEU A 704 -7.58 -4.43 24.48
CA LEU A 704 -6.71 -5.42 23.87
C LEU A 704 -7.36 -5.94 22.59
N ALA A 705 -6.64 -5.84 21.49
CA ALA A 705 -7.08 -6.39 20.22
C ALA A 705 -5.91 -7.12 19.54
N TYR A 706 -6.23 -8.21 18.81
CA TYR A 706 -5.27 -8.87 17.93
C TYR A 706 -5.96 -9.36 16.66
N THR A 707 -5.22 -9.34 15.57
CA THR A 707 -5.72 -9.66 14.23
C THR A 707 -4.76 -10.62 13.53
N ILE A 708 -5.34 -11.60 12.84
CA ILE A 708 -4.64 -12.56 11.98
C ILE A 708 -5.21 -12.42 10.57
N SER A 709 -4.38 -12.07 9.60
CA SER A 709 -4.83 -11.84 8.22
C SER A 709 -4.00 -12.70 7.24
N PRO A 710 -4.43 -13.93 6.95
CA PRO A 710 -3.87 -14.76 5.90
C PRO A 710 -4.40 -14.36 4.52
N GLU A 711 -3.51 -14.39 3.53
CA GLU A 711 -3.85 -14.21 2.12
C GLU A 711 -3.21 -15.31 1.28
N LEU A 712 -3.93 -15.81 0.28
CA LEU A 712 -3.44 -16.79 -0.67
C LEU A 712 -3.94 -16.44 -2.07
N ILE A 713 -3.01 -16.26 -3.01
CA ILE A 713 -3.33 -16.05 -4.42
C ILE A 713 -2.66 -17.16 -5.23
N PHE A 714 -3.47 -18.07 -5.76
CA PHE A 714 -3.05 -19.12 -6.67
C PHE A 714 -3.58 -18.81 -8.06
N ALA A 715 -2.72 -18.49 -9.03
CA ALA A 715 -3.12 -17.93 -10.31
C ALA A 715 -2.43 -18.55 -11.53
N PRO A 716 -2.52 -19.89 -11.77
CA PRO A 716 -2.12 -20.48 -13.05
C PRO A 716 -3.04 -20.01 -14.18
N SER A 717 -2.66 -20.25 -15.44
CA SER A 717 -3.38 -19.74 -16.61
C SER A 717 -4.84 -20.21 -16.73
N TRP A 718 -5.20 -21.35 -16.14
CA TRP A 718 -6.52 -21.99 -16.24
C TRP A 718 -7.45 -21.72 -15.05
N MET A 719 -6.91 -21.25 -13.93
CA MET A 719 -7.68 -20.99 -12.69
C MET A 719 -7.06 -19.86 -11.88
N GLU A 720 -7.84 -19.21 -11.06
CA GLU A 720 -7.40 -18.31 -10.00
C GLU A 720 -8.20 -18.59 -8.74
N ILE A 721 -7.50 -18.70 -7.62
CA ILE A 721 -8.07 -18.74 -6.29
C ILE A 721 -7.45 -17.59 -5.52
N ASP A 722 -8.29 -16.67 -5.08
CA ASP A 722 -7.91 -15.51 -4.29
C ASP A 722 -8.64 -15.59 -2.95
N TYR A 723 -7.91 -15.84 -1.88
CA TYR A 723 -8.43 -15.96 -0.53
C TYR A 723 -7.81 -14.89 0.37
N HIS A 724 -8.68 -14.14 1.07
CA HIS A 724 -8.31 -13.19 2.12
C HIS A 724 -9.11 -13.49 3.38
N GLY A 725 -8.42 -13.79 4.45
CA GLY A 725 -8.98 -13.94 5.79
C GLY A 725 -8.64 -12.71 6.65
N ASN A 726 -9.55 -12.31 7.52
CA ASN A 726 -9.28 -11.36 8.59
C ASN A 726 -9.99 -11.86 9.84
N PHE A 727 -9.25 -12.23 10.85
CA PHE A 727 -9.73 -12.74 12.13
C PHE A 727 -9.33 -11.76 13.20
N SER A 728 -10.28 -11.04 13.78
CA SER A 728 -10.05 -10.05 14.83
C SER A 728 -10.68 -10.51 16.15
N PHE A 729 -9.97 -10.25 17.21
CA PHE A 729 -10.36 -10.56 18.58
C PHE A 729 -10.11 -9.34 19.43
N ASP A 730 -11.13 -8.83 20.08
CA ASP A 730 -10.99 -7.64 20.89
C ASP A 730 -11.81 -7.74 22.19
N ARG A 731 -11.30 -7.09 23.22
CA ARG A 731 -11.95 -6.94 24.49
C ARG A 731 -11.55 -5.64 25.16
N SER A 732 -12.43 -5.15 25.99
CA SER A 732 -12.25 -3.91 26.75
C SER A 732 -12.38 -4.21 28.25
N LYS A 733 -11.82 -3.33 29.07
CA LYS A 733 -11.98 -3.32 30.51
C LYS A 733 -12.23 -1.89 30.95
N ALA A 734 -13.34 -1.64 31.64
CA ALA A 734 -13.64 -0.40 32.33
C ALA A 734 -14.08 -0.79 33.74
N GLY A 735 -13.31 -0.41 34.76
CA GLY A 735 -13.43 -0.95 36.11
C GLY A 735 -12.61 -2.21 36.32
N ASP A 736 -13.12 -3.23 37.04
CA ASP A 736 -12.31 -4.35 37.50
C ASP A 736 -12.24 -5.55 36.54
N ASP A 737 -13.26 -5.75 35.71
CA ASP A 737 -13.40 -6.93 34.89
C ASP A 737 -13.25 -6.65 33.38
N TRP A 738 -12.67 -7.62 32.65
CA TRP A 738 -12.65 -7.62 31.20
C TRP A 738 -14.01 -8.02 30.64
N THR A 739 -14.45 -7.34 29.59
CA THR A 739 -15.60 -7.78 28.78
C THR A 739 -15.34 -9.16 28.17
N LYS A 740 -16.39 -9.82 27.71
CA LYS A 740 -16.25 -10.99 26.83
C LYS A 740 -15.38 -10.60 25.61
N THR A 741 -14.47 -11.50 25.20
CA THR A 741 -13.75 -11.29 23.94
C THR A 741 -14.71 -11.42 22.77
N LEU A 742 -14.82 -10.39 21.93
CA LEU A 742 -15.51 -10.46 20.64
C LEU A 742 -14.59 -11.10 19.61
N ALA A 743 -15.05 -12.19 19.01
CA ALA A 743 -14.34 -12.89 17.94
C ALA A 743 -15.05 -12.60 16.61
N ASN A 744 -14.51 -11.70 15.82
CA ASN A 744 -15.07 -11.30 14.54
C ASN A 744 -14.16 -11.75 13.40
N TRP A 745 -14.72 -12.30 12.33
CA TRP A 745 -13.93 -12.63 11.15
C TRP A 745 -14.64 -12.36 9.85
N THR A 746 -13.83 -11.98 8.87
CA THR A 746 -14.25 -11.86 7.49
C THR A 746 -13.38 -12.78 6.64
N GLN A 747 -14.02 -13.65 5.87
CA GLN A 747 -13.35 -14.53 4.93
C GLN A 747 -13.87 -14.27 3.54
N ARG A 748 -13.00 -13.84 2.65
CA ARG A 748 -13.32 -13.61 1.23
C ARG A 748 -12.64 -14.69 0.41
N LEU A 749 -13.40 -15.33 -0.46
CA LEU A 749 -12.90 -16.29 -1.43
C LEU A 749 -13.43 -15.93 -2.81
N THR A 750 -12.51 -15.79 -3.76
CA THR A 750 -12.86 -15.65 -5.19
C THR A 750 -12.22 -16.80 -5.95
N ILE A 751 -13.01 -17.50 -6.74
CA ILE A 751 -12.57 -18.58 -7.62
C ILE A 751 -12.92 -18.18 -9.04
N ILE A 752 -11.93 -18.15 -9.93
CA ILE A 752 -12.12 -17.89 -11.35
C ILE A 752 -11.60 -19.10 -12.14
N SER A 753 -12.46 -19.77 -12.88
CA SER A 753 -12.10 -20.83 -13.80
C SER A 753 -12.11 -20.31 -15.22
N THR A 754 -11.03 -20.57 -15.97
CA THR A 754 -10.88 -20.12 -17.35
C THR A 754 -11.02 -21.28 -18.31
N ILE A 755 -12.05 -21.25 -19.14
CA ILE A 755 -12.31 -22.22 -20.21
C ILE A 755 -12.19 -21.49 -21.54
N ARG A 756 -11.07 -21.66 -22.24
CA ARG A 756 -10.76 -20.92 -23.48
C ARG A 756 -10.84 -19.39 -23.27
N ASN A 757 -11.88 -18.75 -23.81
CA ASN A 757 -12.07 -17.31 -23.74
C ASN A 757 -13.14 -16.90 -22.73
N VAL A 758 -13.64 -17.83 -21.94
CA VAL A 758 -14.69 -17.59 -20.95
C VAL A 758 -14.11 -17.77 -19.55
N ASP A 759 -14.31 -16.78 -18.70
CA ASP A 759 -13.99 -16.83 -17.28
C ASP A 759 -15.30 -16.96 -16.49
N LEU A 760 -15.36 -17.98 -15.65
CA LEU A 760 -16.45 -18.20 -14.68
C LEU A 760 -15.91 -17.82 -13.31
N SER A 761 -16.48 -16.79 -12.70
CA SER A 761 -16.08 -16.29 -11.38
C SER A 761 -17.19 -16.47 -10.37
N LEU A 762 -16.84 -17.03 -9.23
CA LEU A 762 -17.67 -17.07 -8.04
C LEU A 762 -16.90 -16.39 -6.92
N SER A 763 -17.47 -15.37 -6.31
CA SER A 763 -16.90 -14.71 -5.14
C SER A 763 -17.87 -14.80 -3.97
N GLY A 764 -17.33 -15.03 -2.78
CA GLY A 764 -18.10 -15.08 -1.55
C GLY A 764 -17.37 -14.37 -0.43
N VAL A 765 -18.11 -13.69 0.43
CA VAL A 765 -17.60 -13.10 1.65
C VAL A 765 -18.47 -13.58 2.81
N LEU A 766 -17.83 -14.28 3.74
CA LEU A 766 -18.45 -14.71 4.98
C LEU A 766 -18.03 -13.74 6.09
N TYR A 767 -19.01 -13.07 6.68
CA TYR A 767 -18.86 -12.24 7.87
C TYR A 767 -19.40 -13.03 9.07
N HIS A 768 -18.63 -13.10 10.12
CA HIS A 768 -19.05 -13.57 11.42
C HIS A 768 -18.80 -12.47 12.44
N ASN A 769 -19.86 -12.08 13.16
CA ASN A 769 -19.78 -11.06 14.19
C ASN A 769 -20.39 -11.61 15.47
N GLU A 770 -19.66 -11.53 16.55
CA GLU A 770 -20.23 -11.70 17.86
C GLU A 770 -21.01 -10.46 18.25
N ILE A 771 -22.22 -10.65 18.75
CA ILE A 771 -23.08 -9.57 19.21
C ILE A 771 -23.19 -9.69 20.72
N GLN A 772 -23.05 -8.57 21.43
CA GLN A 772 -23.19 -8.54 22.88
C GLN A 772 -24.60 -9.00 23.26
N ASP A 773 -24.66 -9.95 24.21
CA ASP A 773 -25.91 -10.52 24.76
C ASP A 773 -26.92 -11.09 23.74
N SER A 774 -26.44 -11.41 22.53
CA SER A 774 -27.24 -11.98 21.43
C SER A 774 -26.47 -13.10 20.73
N PRO A 775 -27.15 -13.99 19.98
CA PRO A 775 -26.49 -14.98 19.14
C PRO A 775 -25.60 -14.28 18.09
N SER A 776 -24.45 -14.87 17.78
CA SER A 776 -23.56 -14.36 16.75
C SER A 776 -24.27 -14.24 15.39
N ALA A 777 -23.98 -13.15 14.66
CA ALA A 777 -24.50 -12.91 13.33
C ALA A 777 -23.57 -13.49 12.26
N ASN A 778 -24.10 -14.36 11.41
CA ASN A 778 -23.39 -14.88 10.25
C ASN A 778 -24.03 -14.36 8.96
N THR A 779 -23.26 -13.66 8.14
CA THR A 779 -23.74 -13.11 6.88
C THR A 779 -22.86 -13.61 5.75
N LEU A 780 -23.45 -14.35 4.81
CA LEU A 780 -22.78 -14.75 3.57
C LEU A 780 -23.33 -13.90 2.43
N LEU A 781 -22.44 -13.13 1.80
CA LEU A 781 -22.69 -12.44 0.55
C LEU A 781 -21.94 -13.17 -0.56
N ALA A 782 -22.59 -13.41 -1.68
CA ALA A 782 -21.96 -14.09 -2.81
C ALA A 782 -22.40 -13.48 -4.13
N ASP A 783 -21.47 -13.47 -5.07
CA ASP A 783 -21.66 -12.95 -6.43
C ASP A 783 -21.15 -13.99 -7.44
N ALA A 784 -21.85 -14.13 -8.55
CA ALA A 784 -21.44 -14.94 -9.68
C ALA A 784 -21.26 -14.07 -10.92
N LYS A 785 -20.20 -14.33 -11.69
CA LYS A 785 -19.89 -13.53 -12.89
C LYS A 785 -19.37 -14.44 -14.00
N VAL A 786 -19.88 -14.21 -15.21
CA VAL A 786 -19.35 -14.81 -16.45
C VAL A 786 -18.75 -13.70 -17.29
N THR A 787 -17.53 -13.89 -17.75
CA THR A 787 -16.84 -12.94 -18.64
C THR A 787 -16.39 -13.66 -19.91
N TRP A 788 -16.87 -13.20 -21.06
CA TRP A 788 -16.41 -13.66 -22.37
C TRP A 788 -15.41 -12.66 -22.94
N ARG A 789 -14.19 -13.11 -23.20
CA ARG A 789 -13.07 -12.33 -23.72
C ARG A 789 -12.94 -12.50 -25.22
N MET A 790 -13.02 -11.39 -25.93
CA MET A 790 -12.69 -11.28 -27.36
C MET A 790 -11.48 -10.37 -27.52
N LYS A 791 -10.91 -10.28 -28.71
CA LYS A 791 -9.65 -9.55 -28.95
C LYS A 791 -9.64 -8.10 -28.44
N LYS A 792 -10.73 -7.37 -28.64
CA LYS A 792 -10.88 -5.95 -28.23
C LYS A 792 -12.11 -5.69 -27.36
N VAL A 793 -12.90 -6.72 -27.09
CA VAL A 793 -14.16 -6.61 -26.35
C VAL A 793 -14.19 -7.65 -25.23
N ARG A 794 -14.66 -7.25 -24.06
CA ARG A 794 -15.02 -8.16 -22.95
C ARG A 794 -16.50 -7.95 -22.64
N PHE A 795 -17.27 -9.02 -22.68
CA PHE A 795 -18.67 -9.02 -22.29
C PHE A 795 -18.80 -9.74 -20.96
N SER A 796 -19.44 -9.12 -19.98
CA SER A 796 -19.61 -9.69 -18.63
C SER A 796 -21.06 -9.61 -18.18
N VAL A 797 -21.52 -10.70 -17.57
CA VAL A 797 -22.79 -10.75 -16.85
C VAL A 797 -22.49 -11.13 -15.41
N ALA A 798 -22.95 -10.33 -14.45
CA ALA A 798 -22.75 -10.56 -13.03
C ALA A 798 -24.09 -10.55 -12.29
N LEU A 799 -24.31 -11.53 -11.43
CA LEU A 799 -25.40 -11.56 -10.49
C LEU A 799 -24.82 -11.30 -9.10
N ARG A 800 -25.17 -10.17 -8.52
CA ARG A 800 -24.71 -9.71 -7.20
C ARG A 800 -25.69 -10.06 -6.12
N ASN A 801 -25.21 -10.25 -4.89
CA ASN A 801 -25.99 -10.62 -3.71
C ASN A 801 -26.93 -11.81 -3.99
N LEU A 802 -26.34 -12.96 -4.40
CA LEU A 802 -27.08 -14.18 -4.80
C LEU A 802 -28.15 -14.58 -3.80
N PHE A 803 -27.87 -14.42 -2.50
CA PHE A 803 -28.80 -14.83 -1.42
C PHE A 803 -29.81 -13.74 -1.05
N ASN A 804 -29.77 -12.57 -1.70
CA ASN A 804 -30.64 -11.43 -1.43
C ASN A 804 -30.68 -11.03 0.04
N LYS A 805 -29.53 -11.00 0.69
CA LYS A 805 -29.39 -10.53 2.08
C LYS A 805 -29.76 -9.06 2.15
N LYS A 806 -30.60 -8.67 3.10
CA LYS A 806 -31.12 -7.32 3.22
C LYS A 806 -30.41 -6.48 4.28
N THR A 807 -29.89 -7.14 5.32
CA THR A 807 -29.27 -6.46 6.46
C THR A 807 -28.00 -7.18 6.92
N TYR A 808 -27.16 -6.42 7.59
CA TYR A 808 -25.97 -6.90 8.29
C TYR A 808 -25.86 -6.20 9.63
N GLU A 809 -25.37 -6.92 10.64
CA GLU A 809 -25.17 -6.39 11.99
C GLU A 809 -23.75 -6.67 12.48
N GLU A 810 -23.19 -5.71 13.22
CA GLU A 810 -21.92 -5.84 13.90
C GLU A 810 -21.95 -5.17 15.27
N THR A 811 -21.11 -5.63 16.18
CA THR A 811 -20.86 -4.98 17.47
C THR A 811 -19.37 -4.66 17.60
N THR A 812 -19.08 -3.47 18.12
CA THR A 812 -17.72 -3.00 18.39
C THR A 812 -17.63 -2.49 19.82
N TYR A 813 -16.45 -2.68 20.45
CA TYR A 813 -16.14 -2.07 21.73
C TYR A 813 -15.34 -0.78 21.53
N SER A 814 -15.60 0.22 22.35
CA SER A 814 -14.67 1.33 22.64
C SER A 814 -14.33 1.30 24.13
N GLY A 815 -13.44 2.18 24.60
CA GLY A 815 -12.99 2.17 26.01
C GLY A 815 -14.09 1.99 27.05
N VAL A 816 -15.20 2.71 26.95
CA VAL A 816 -16.34 2.68 27.90
C VAL A 816 -17.70 2.49 27.20
N GLY A 817 -17.71 2.07 25.94
CA GLY A 817 -18.95 1.94 25.17
C GLY A 817 -19.02 0.68 24.32
N ILE A 818 -20.24 0.24 24.06
CA ILE A 818 -20.59 -0.85 23.14
C ILE A 818 -21.49 -0.24 22.06
N PHE A 819 -21.16 -0.49 20.82
CA PHE A 819 -21.88 0.04 19.66
C PHE A 819 -22.31 -1.11 18.76
N THR A 820 -23.61 -1.29 18.61
CA THR A 820 -24.17 -2.26 17.67
C THR A 820 -24.78 -1.51 16.50
N ASN A 821 -24.28 -1.80 15.29
CA ASN A 821 -24.70 -1.17 14.07
C ASN A 821 -25.41 -2.18 13.18
N ARG A 822 -26.55 -1.79 12.63
CA ARG A 822 -27.27 -2.52 11.59
C ARG A 822 -27.29 -1.68 10.31
N TYR A 823 -26.93 -2.30 9.19
CA TYR A 823 -26.87 -1.69 7.87
C TYR A 823 -27.85 -2.37 6.94
N TRP A 824 -28.55 -1.59 6.08
CA TRP A 824 -29.36 -2.12 5.00
C TRP A 824 -28.52 -2.24 3.73
N LEU A 825 -28.50 -3.45 3.16
CA LEU A 825 -27.68 -3.82 2.03
C LEU A 825 -28.41 -3.58 0.70
N ARG A 826 -27.66 -3.44 -0.37
CA ARG A 826 -28.19 -3.45 -1.74
C ARG A 826 -28.88 -4.79 -2.02
N PRO A 827 -30.04 -4.79 -2.72
CA PRO A 827 -30.73 -6.01 -3.07
C PRO A 827 -29.94 -6.86 -4.09
N ARG A 828 -30.49 -8.01 -4.48
CA ARG A 828 -29.97 -8.79 -5.59
C ARG A 828 -30.08 -8.00 -6.87
N GLU A 829 -28.97 -7.95 -7.65
CA GLU A 829 -28.85 -7.15 -8.87
C GLU A 829 -28.22 -7.98 -9.99
N LEU A 830 -28.73 -7.82 -11.21
CA LEU A 830 -28.11 -8.36 -12.41
C LEU A 830 -27.41 -7.21 -13.19
N MET A 831 -26.11 -7.33 -13.37
CA MET A 831 -25.31 -6.36 -14.13
C MET A 831 -24.82 -6.97 -15.44
N VAL A 832 -25.03 -6.28 -16.53
CA VAL A 832 -24.46 -6.58 -17.85
C VAL A 832 -23.48 -5.47 -18.21
N LYS A 833 -22.22 -5.82 -18.44
CA LYS A 833 -21.13 -4.87 -18.73
C LYS A 833 -20.42 -5.26 -20.01
N VAL A 834 -20.14 -4.27 -20.85
CA VAL A 834 -19.29 -4.43 -22.03
C VAL A 834 -18.08 -3.53 -21.89
N GLN A 835 -16.90 -4.07 -22.14
CA GLN A 835 -15.65 -3.29 -22.18
C GLN A 835 -15.09 -3.33 -23.60
N PHE A 836 -14.85 -2.17 -24.17
CA PHE A 836 -14.14 -1.98 -25.43
C PHE A 836 -12.74 -1.44 -25.14
N SER A 837 -11.71 -2.05 -25.74
CA SER A 837 -10.30 -1.61 -25.62
C SER A 837 -9.78 -1.32 -27.05
N LEU A 838 -9.77 -0.05 -27.40
CA LEU A 838 -9.42 0.46 -28.74
C LEU A 838 -7.95 0.84 -28.83
#